data_3a59142fdd9e4a194272d5d48b4ec534
#
_entry.id   3a59142fdd9e4a194272d5d48b4ec534
#
_cell.length_a   1.000
_cell.length_b   1.000
_cell.length_c   1.000
_cell.angle_alpha   90.00
_cell.angle_beta   90.00
_cell.angle_gamma   90.00
#
_symmetry.space_group_name_H-M   'P 1'
#
loop_
_entity.id
_entity.type
_entity.pdbx_description
1 polymer ?
#
loop_
_entity_poly.entity_id
_entity_poly.type
_entity_poly.pdbx_seq_one_letter_code
_entity_poly.pdbx_strand_id
1 'polypeptide(L)'
;MKATLVVRRHTLAILISSLFAGPALAEGLTLLHVGDQESWLLSAQGNLRDNASQGVSFYGGVDRLASVMFAAESAAELAGNTVFKLNAGDAFLPGPRLNASFANLGSSYIDGGQDFYDAIAMRHIGFDAAVFGNHEFDLGPDVAARFAQVSGTTYLSSNLNFSATPAFASLAATGTVAPYTLLSTNGGNKVAVVGVTTPLLSSISSPGAVNLTAGWSAGNTEAQNLQALVPFVQQQIDAARAQGAGSVIVISHLQNAANERDVLIPGLRGVDVVLSGGGHELMADADDALIPNDVRAITGLPQTVTDADGKGVAMVTSNFGNRYVGELNLTLDDTTGVVTAINGANLYRVSGALADTDAVAGDSFLKTAVVDPVKGYIDVLNATVIGQSDVFLNGNRGAAGTPGSFQAGVRNAETNLGNLVADAMRHAGGTDIAIQNGGGIRTSINAGNVSVGDTFNVLPFTNLVDVAPSVNAEQLKTIMEHSVANASASGNADGRFAQVSGMRVVYDTTRASGERIVSIVLDDGTVLVQGGEVVDDARSFSLTTIDFTANGGDGYPFAAAGIEFENAVSSITYQQALQEYITDATSEGGLGGVISASRYGVADPLDPAGRLVDLAISPVPEADTWAMLLAGLGLLGAAARRRNAVAA
;
A
#
# COMPACT_ATOMS: atom_id res chain seq x y z
N MET A 1 7.65 -40.64 -85.75
CA MET A 1 9.06 -40.33 -85.51
C MET A 1 9.15 -39.57 -84.19
N LYS A 2 9.66 -40.19 -83.17
CA LYS A 2 9.84 -39.61 -81.83
C LYS A 2 11.24 -38.98 -81.79
N ALA A 3 11.34 -37.69 -81.53
CA ALA A 3 12.59 -37.01 -81.23
C ALA A 3 12.68 -36.73 -79.76
N THR A 4 13.63 -37.37 -79.10
CA THR A 4 13.93 -37.25 -77.69
C THR A 4 14.84 -36.04 -77.44
N LEU A 5 14.39 -35.07 -76.68
CA LEU A 5 15.22 -33.94 -76.22
C LEU A 5 15.84 -34.24 -74.89
N VAL A 6 17.15 -34.48 -74.86
CA VAL A 6 17.98 -34.62 -73.65
C VAL A 6 18.46 -33.23 -73.26
N VAL A 7 17.88 -32.68 -72.22
CA VAL A 7 18.40 -31.44 -71.62
C VAL A 7 19.37 -31.81 -70.50
N ARG A 8 20.63 -31.41 -70.66
CA ARG A 8 21.73 -31.53 -69.74
C ARG A 8 21.42 -30.72 -68.44
N ARG A 9 21.21 -31.41 -67.34
CA ARG A 9 21.37 -30.89 -65.98
C ARG A 9 22.83 -31.00 -65.61
N HIS A 10 23.56 -29.91 -65.52
CA HIS A 10 24.79 -29.71 -64.68
C HIS A 10 25.33 -28.34 -65.06
N THR A 11 25.08 -27.37 -64.19
CA THR A 11 25.89 -26.18 -63.80
C THR A 11 24.98 -25.09 -63.26
N LEU A 12 24.34 -25.37 -62.11
CA LEU A 12 23.71 -24.31 -61.28
C LEU A 12 23.66 -24.70 -59.79
N ALA A 13 24.75 -25.21 -59.27
CA ALA A 13 24.81 -25.64 -57.89
C ALA A 13 26.08 -25.12 -57.14
N ILE A 14 26.73 -24.07 -57.61
CA ILE A 14 27.92 -23.49 -56.92
C ILE A 14 27.91 -21.95 -56.98
N LEU A 15 26.76 -21.31 -56.79
CA LEU A 15 26.74 -19.84 -56.64
C LEU A 15 25.60 -19.35 -55.71
N ILE A 16 25.17 -20.15 -54.71
CA ILE A 16 24.18 -19.72 -53.72
C ILE A 16 24.72 -19.93 -52.27
N SER A 17 25.99 -20.02 -52.08
CA SER A 17 26.56 -20.14 -50.74
C SER A 17 27.48 -18.96 -50.30
N SER A 18 27.32 -17.79 -50.92
CA SER A 18 28.13 -16.61 -50.53
C SER A 18 27.36 -15.27 -50.57
N LEU A 19 26.07 -15.28 -50.38
CA LEU A 19 25.25 -14.03 -50.43
C LEU A 19 24.10 -14.00 -49.42
N PHE A 20 24.28 -14.57 -48.23
CA PHE A 20 23.45 -14.30 -47.08
C PHE A 20 24.29 -14.23 -45.81
N ALA A 21 25.32 -13.40 -45.80
CA ALA A 21 25.64 -12.62 -44.60
C ALA A 21 24.83 -11.32 -44.79
N GLY A 22 23.50 -11.40 -44.62
CA GLY A 22 22.69 -10.23 -44.34
C GLY A 22 23.21 -9.65 -43.00
N PRO A 23 23.08 -8.35 -42.75
CA PRO A 23 23.34 -7.81 -41.44
C PRO A 23 22.54 -8.66 -40.45
N ALA A 24 23.20 -9.09 -39.36
CA ALA A 24 22.53 -9.75 -38.27
C ALA A 24 21.27 -8.93 -37.92
N LEU A 25 20.09 -9.52 -38.06
CA LEU A 25 18.85 -8.81 -37.77
C LEU A 25 18.79 -8.70 -36.25
N ALA A 26 18.92 -7.49 -35.75
CA ALA A 26 18.78 -7.19 -34.32
C ALA A 26 17.44 -7.73 -33.81
N GLU A 27 17.43 -8.42 -32.68
CA GLU A 27 16.24 -8.98 -32.09
C GLU A 27 15.48 -7.91 -31.30
N GLY A 28 14.17 -7.77 -31.55
CA GLY A 28 13.30 -6.88 -30.79
C GLY A 28 12.79 -7.55 -29.52
N LEU A 29 12.83 -6.81 -28.40
CA LEU A 29 12.22 -7.20 -27.14
C LEU A 29 11.30 -6.10 -26.65
N THR A 30 10.05 -6.45 -26.36
CA THR A 30 9.06 -5.56 -25.75
C THR A 30 8.77 -6.03 -24.32
N LEU A 31 8.88 -5.14 -23.36
CA LEU A 31 8.46 -5.35 -21.97
C LEU A 31 7.13 -4.66 -21.75
N LEU A 32 6.09 -5.42 -21.41
CA LEU A 32 4.80 -4.91 -20.93
C LEU A 32 4.80 -5.04 -19.42
N HIS A 33 4.46 -3.97 -18.72
CA HIS A 33 4.56 -3.98 -17.27
C HIS A 33 3.42 -3.27 -16.56
N VAL A 34 3.13 -3.75 -15.36
CA VAL A 34 2.24 -3.15 -14.38
C VAL A 34 2.87 -3.26 -13.00
N GLY A 35 2.37 -2.51 -12.03
CA GLY A 35 2.70 -2.63 -10.61
C GLY A 35 1.53 -2.19 -9.77
N ASP A 36 1.59 -2.49 -8.47
CA ASP A 36 0.65 -1.96 -7.50
C ASP A 36 -0.81 -2.16 -7.94
N GLN A 37 -1.17 -3.39 -8.39
CA GLN A 37 -2.53 -3.69 -8.86
C GLN A 37 -3.54 -3.64 -7.72
N GLU A 38 -3.15 -4.00 -6.47
CA GLU A 38 -3.85 -3.77 -5.22
C GLU A 38 -5.33 -4.19 -5.26
N SER A 39 -5.65 -5.31 -5.90
CA SER A 39 -7.04 -5.79 -6.09
C SER A 39 -7.98 -4.77 -6.76
N TRP A 40 -7.47 -3.88 -7.60
CA TRP A 40 -8.31 -2.97 -8.38
C TRP A 40 -8.99 -3.69 -9.55
N LEU A 41 -9.71 -4.77 -9.20
CA LEU A 41 -10.37 -5.65 -10.15
C LEU A 41 -11.51 -4.97 -10.90
N LEU A 42 -12.16 -4.00 -10.24
CA LEU A 42 -13.25 -3.22 -10.81
C LEU A 42 -12.74 -1.89 -11.37
N SER A 43 -13.40 -1.36 -12.39
CA SER A 43 -13.20 0.02 -12.79
C SER A 43 -13.47 0.96 -11.61
N ALA A 44 -12.89 2.18 -11.65
CA ALA A 44 -12.78 3.12 -10.54
C ALA A 44 -14.06 3.48 -9.76
N GLN A 45 -15.20 2.98 -10.16
CA GLN A 45 -16.44 3.10 -9.40
C GLN A 45 -16.33 2.34 -8.06
N GLY A 46 -16.29 3.07 -6.95
CA GLY A 46 -16.10 2.50 -5.61
C GLY A 46 -14.65 2.46 -5.15
N ASN A 47 -13.83 3.30 -5.70
CA ASN A 47 -12.45 3.49 -5.30
C ASN A 47 -12.33 4.13 -3.93
N LEU A 48 -11.63 3.47 -3.01
CA LEU A 48 -11.39 3.95 -1.65
C LEU A 48 -10.58 5.25 -1.59
N ARG A 49 -9.81 5.58 -2.63
CA ARG A 49 -8.93 6.76 -2.67
C ARG A 49 -9.47 7.90 -3.53
N ASP A 50 -10.40 7.63 -4.42
CA ASP A 50 -10.94 8.61 -5.39
C ASP A 50 -12.39 8.96 -5.09
N ASN A 51 -12.61 9.68 -4.02
CA ASN A 51 -13.93 10.19 -3.68
C ASN A 51 -14.47 11.24 -4.66
N ALA A 52 -13.65 11.72 -5.56
CA ALA A 52 -13.99 12.98 -6.22
C ALA A 52 -14.19 12.84 -7.71
N SER A 53 -13.86 11.75 -8.29
CA SER A 53 -13.76 11.77 -9.72
C SER A 53 -15.04 11.29 -10.35
N GLN A 54 -15.99 12.16 -10.36
CA GLN A 54 -17.03 12.15 -11.37
C GLN A 54 -16.35 12.03 -12.74
N GLY A 55 -16.47 10.86 -13.37
CA GLY A 55 -15.88 10.60 -14.68
C GLY A 55 -14.77 9.55 -14.73
N VAL A 56 -14.15 9.15 -13.63
CA VAL A 56 -13.17 8.04 -13.61
C VAL A 56 -13.80 6.65 -13.53
N SER A 57 -15.10 6.53 -13.37
CA SER A 57 -15.83 5.25 -13.33
C SER A 57 -15.63 4.35 -14.58
N PHE A 58 -15.05 4.88 -15.64
CA PHE A 58 -14.77 4.17 -16.88
C PHE A 58 -13.30 3.79 -17.03
N TYR A 59 -12.44 4.14 -16.07
CA TYR A 59 -11.01 3.89 -16.14
C TYR A 59 -10.59 2.74 -15.21
N GLY A 60 -9.51 2.04 -15.59
CA GLY A 60 -9.02 0.87 -14.89
C GLY A 60 -9.97 -0.33 -15.01
N GLY A 61 -9.80 -1.26 -14.07
CA GLY A 61 -10.46 -2.56 -14.07
C GLY A 61 -9.65 -3.63 -14.79
N VAL A 62 -9.58 -4.81 -14.19
CA VAL A 62 -8.67 -5.88 -14.65
C VAL A 62 -9.06 -6.44 -16.02
N ASP A 63 -10.35 -6.43 -16.36
CA ASP A 63 -10.86 -6.85 -17.66
C ASP A 63 -10.38 -5.93 -18.78
N ARG A 64 -10.37 -4.62 -18.57
CA ARG A 64 -9.84 -3.67 -19.57
C ARG A 64 -8.32 -3.64 -19.59
N LEU A 65 -7.67 -3.76 -18.44
CA LEU A 65 -6.22 -3.92 -18.35
C LEU A 65 -5.76 -5.07 -19.26
N ALA A 66 -6.41 -6.24 -19.15
CA ALA A 66 -6.11 -7.39 -19.99
C ALA A 66 -6.29 -7.07 -21.48
N SER A 67 -7.37 -6.38 -21.86
CA SER A 67 -7.60 -6.00 -23.26
C SER A 67 -6.51 -5.08 -23.81
N VAL A 68 -6.05 -4.12 -23.00
CA VAL A 68 -4.93 -3.22 -23.38
C VAL A 68 -3.63 -4.02 -23.52
N MET A 69 -3.33 -4.90 -22.53
CA MET A 69 -2.12 -5.73 -22.58
C MET A 69 -2.10 -6.66 -23.80
N PHE A 70 -3.22 -7.33 -24.11
CA PHE A 70 -3.31 -8.21 -25.27
C PHE A 70 -3.20 -7.46 -26.59
N ALA A 71 -3.72 -6.23 -26.67
CA ALA A 71 -3.57 -5.39 -27.85
C ALA A 71 -2.11 -4.97 -28.06
N ALA A 72 -1.43 -4.55 -26.98
CA ALA A 72 -0.01 -4.17 -27.02
C ALA A 72 0.89 -5.39 -27.34
N GLU A 73 0.64 -6.54 -26.69
CA GLU A 73 1.32 -7.82 -26.96
C GLU A 73 1.20 -8.19 -28.45
N SER A 74 -0.03 -8.22 -28.99
CA SER A 74 -0.27 -8.56 -30.38
C SER A 74 0.41 -7.58 -31.35
N ALA A 75 0.45 -6.30 -31.03
CA ALA A 75 1.14 -5.30 -31.87
C ALA A 75 2.67 -5.52 -31.87
N ALA A 76 3.27 -5.82 -30.71
CA ALA A 76 4.69 -6.11 -30.59
C ALA A 76 5.08 -7.42 -31.31
N GLU A 77 4.27 -8.48 -31.17
CA GLU A 77 4.48 -9.75 -31.86
C GLU A 77 4.37 -9.61 -33.38
N LEU A 78 3.39 -8.83 -33.88
CA LEU A 78 3.27 -8.52 -35.31
C LEU A 78 4.47 -7.73 -35.85
N ALA A 79 5.13 -6.94 -34.99
CA ALA A 79 6.40 -6.27 -35.29
C ALA A 79 7.60 -7.24 -35.28
N GLY A 80 7.42 -8.48 -34.83
CA GLY A 80 8.46 -9.52 -34.72
C GLY A 80 9.23 -9.51 -33.40
N ASN A 81 8.77 -8.76 -32.40
CA ASN A 81 9.39 -8.70 -31.09
C ASN A 81 9.05 -9.91 -30.25
N THR A 82 9.98 -10.32 -29.38
CA THR A 82 9.65 -11.11 -28.19
C THR A 82 8.93 -10.21 -27.20
N VAL A 83 7.91 -10.72 -26.50
CA VAL A 83 7.18 -9.95 -25.48
C VAL A 83 7.34 -10.64 -24.12
N PHE A 84 7.70 -9.88 -23.10
CA PHE A 84 7.63 -10.30 -21.69
C PHE A 84 6.66 -9.42 -20.93
N LYS A 85 5.78 -10.05 -20.15
CA LYS A 85 4.80 -9.40 -19.27
C LYS A 85 5.28 -9.50 -17.83
N LEU A 86 5.51 -8.36 -17.17
CA LEU A 86 6.16 -8.26 -15.87
C LEU A 86 5.27 -7.49 -14.88
N ASN A 87 5.28 -7.93 -13.61
CA ASN A 87 4.51 -7.30 -12.54
C ASN A 87 5.46 -6.82 -11.43
N ALA A 88 5.40 -5.54 -11.09
CA ALA A 88 6.28 -4.92 -10.10
C ALA A 88 5.77 -5.04 -8.65
N GLY A 89 4.96 -6.05 -8.33
CA GLY A 89 4.51 -6.39 -6.98
C GLY A 89 3.19 -5.74 -6.59
N ASP A 90 2.74 -6.04 -5.37
CA ASP A 90 1.46 -5.62 -4.80
C ASP A 90 0.28 -5.98 -5.71
N ALA A 91 0.20 -7.26 -6.07
CA ALA A 91 -0.87 -7.76 -6.93
C ALA A 91 -2.24 -7.64 -6.26
N PHE A 92 -2.31 -7.78 -4.94
CA PHE A 92 -3.52 -7.61 -4.17
C PHE A 92 -3.32 -6.70 -2.95
N LEU A 93 -4.44 -6.22 -2.43
CA LEU A 93 -4.55 -5.48 -1.17
C LEU A 93 -5.72 -6.06 -0.36
N PRO A 94 -5.58 -6.34 0.94
CA PRO A 94 -6.69 -6.69 1.80
C PRO A 94 -7.85 -5.69 1.69
N GLY A 95 -9.07 -6.21 1.64
CA GLY A 95 -10.26 -5.39 1.49
C GLY A 95 -11.40 -6.14 0.81
N PRO A 96 -12.55 -5.50 0.55
CA PRO A 96 -13.74 -6.16 0.03
C PRO A 96 -13.52 -6.93 -1.28
N ARG A 97 -12.62 -6.45 -2.16
CA ARG A 97 -12.35 -7.11 -3.44
C ARG A 97 -11.59 -8.42 -3.25
N LEU A 98 -10.54 -8.41 -2.42
CA LEU A 98 -9.82 -9.63 -2.06
C LEU A 98 -10.72 -10.57 -1.25
N ASN A 99 -11.51 -10.03 -0.28
CA ASN A 99 -12.42 -10.80 0.55
C ASN A 99 -13.50 -11.54 -0.26
N ALA A 100 -13.88 -11.02 -1.44
CA ALA A 100 -14.74 -11.73 -2.38
C ALA A 100 -14.13 -13.09 -2.79
N SER A 101 -12.81 -13.20 -2.89
CA SER A 101 -12.12 -14.46 -3.19
C SER A 101 -12.33 -15.49 -2.07
N PHE A 102 -12.14 -15.09 -0.81
CA PHE A 102 -12.36 -15.98 0.33
C PHE A 102 -13.83 -16.40 0.47
N ALA A 103 -14.76 -15.47 0.20
CA ALA A 103 -16.19 -15.74 0.28
C ALA A 103 -16.71 -16.64 -0.84
N ASN A 104 -16.23 -16.45 -2.07
CA ASN A 104 -16.82 -17.09 -3.25
C ASN A 104 -16.02 -18.27 -3.79
N LEU A 105 -14.69 -18.23 -3.69
CA LEU A 105 -13.83 -19.22 -4.36
C LEU A 105 -13.43 -20.37 -3.42
N GLY A 106 -13.16 -20.08 -2.14
CA GLY A 106 -12.79 -21.12 -1.17
C GLY A 106 -11.78 -22.12 -1.75
N SER A 107 -12.13 -23.40 -1.76
CA SER A 107 -11.33 -24.50 -2.29
C SER A 107 -11.58 -24.80 -3.78
N SER A 108 -11.71 -23.78 -4.62
CA SER A 108 -12.05 -23.92 -6.05
C SER A 108 -10.85 -24.24 -6.96
N TYR A 109 -9.62 -24.07 -6.49
CA TYR A 109 -8.43 -24.37 -7.29
C TYR A 109 -8.26 -25.88 -7.53
N ILE A 110 -7.49 -26.29 -8.56
CA ILE A 110 -7.30 -27.68 -9.00
C ILE A 110 -6.90 -28.63 -7.87
N ASP A 111 -6.11 -28.17 -6.91
CA ASP A 111 -5.67 -28.96 -5.74
C ASP A 111 -6.66 -28.94 -4.57
N GLY A 112 -7.82 -28.30 -4.75
CA GLY A 112 -8.83 -28.14 -3.69
C GLY A 112 -8.49 -27.05 -2.67
N GLY A 113 -7.47 -26.21 -2.92
CA GLY A 113 -7.10 -25.10 -2.06
C GLY A 113 -7.76 -23.79 -2.47
N GLN A 114 -7.51 -22.74 -1.65
CA GLN A 114 -7.99 -21.38 -1.90
C GLN A 114 -7.47 -20.85 -3.24
N ASP A 115 -8.36 -20.27 -4.05
CA ASP A 115 -8.03 -19.45 -5.23
C ASP A 115 -8.36 -17.98 -4.97
N PHE A 116 -7.87 -17.09 -5.84
CA PHE A 116 -8.07 -15.65 -5.72
C PHE A 116 -8.48 -15.06 -7.06
N TYR A 117 -9.41 -14.10 -7.06
CA TYR A 117 -9.82 -13.40 -8.28
C TYR A 117 -8.63 -12.67 -8.93
N ASP A 118 -7.73 -12.11 -8.13
CA ASP A 118 -6.48 -11.50 -8.59
C ASP A 118 -5.58 -12.54 -9.28
N ALA A 119 -5.44 -13.74 -8.71
CA ALA A 119 -4.67 -14.83 -9.30
C ALA A 119 -5.30 -15.37 -10.59
N ILE A 120 -6.64 -15.46 -10.68
CA ILE A 120 -7.35 -15.81 -11.93
C ILE A 120 -7.00 -14.80 -13.01
N ALA A 121 -7.00 -13.52 -12.68
CA ALA A 121 -6.65 -12.47 -13.62
C ALA A 121 -5.18 -12.55 -14.06
N MET A 122 -4.25 -12.76 -13.14
CA MET A 122 -2.82 -12.91 -13.45
C MET A 122 -2.56 -14.10 -14.37
N ARG A 123 -3.19 -15.25 -14.10
CA ARG A 123 -3.08 -16.43 -14.96
C ARG A 123 -3.62 -16.19 -16.37
N HIS A 124 -4.74 -15.46 -16.49
CA HIS A 124 -5.34 -15.17 -17.79
C HIS A 124 -4.52 -14.18 -18.60
N ILE A 125 -3.98 -13.15 -17.94
CA ILE A 125 -3.05 -12.18 -18.57
C ILE A 125 -1.74 -12.86 -18.94
N GLY A 126 -1.25 -13.80 -18.12
CA GLY A 126 -0.05 -14.58 -18.35
C GLY A 126 1.23 -13.79 -18.10
N PHE A 127 1.42 -13.29 -16.87
CA PHE A 127 2.69 -12.67 -16.47
C PHE A 127 3.82 -13.70 -16.42
N ASP A 128 4.98 -13.37 -17.01
CA ASP A 128 6.18 -14.20 -17.00
C ASP A 128 6.90 -14.18 -15.66
N ALA A 129 6.91 -13.02 -15.00
CA ALA A 129 7.49 -12.84 -13.68
C ALA A 129 6.81 -11.71 -12.90
N ALA A 130 6.83 -11.83 -11.58
CA ALA A 130 6.40 -10.81 -10.63
C ALA A 130 7.43 -10.68 -9.49
N VAL A 131 7.53 -9.52 -8.86
CA VAL A 131 8.29 -9.37 -7.60
C VAL A 131 7.31 -9.42 -6.43
N PHE A 132 7.77 -9.86 -5.26
CA PHE A 132 7.01 -9.65 -4.03
C PHE A 132 7.07 -8.17 -3.63
N GLY A 133 5.89 -7.54 -3.53
CA GLY A 133 5.71 -6.30 -2.82
C GLY A 133 5.49 -6.53 -1.32
N ASN A 134 5.06 -5.51 -0.60
CA ASN A 134 4.73 -5.65 0.82
C ASN A 134 3.33 -6.23 1.02
N HIS A 135 2.36 -5.90 0.17
CA HIS A 135 0.98 -6.32 0.34
C HIS A 135 0.74 -7.81 0.09
N GLU A 136 1.64 -8.50 -0.60
CA GLU A 136 1.59 -9.97 -0.64
C GLU A 136 1.67 -10.60 0.76
N PHE A 137 2.26 -9.92 1.74
CA PHE A 137 2.45 -10.44 3.11
C PHE A 137 1.44 -9.90 4.14
N ASP A 138 0.49 -9.05 3.79
CA ASP A 138 -0.47 -8.46 4.73
C ASP A 138 -1.32 -9.51 5.47
N LEU A 139 -1.61 -10.64 4.81
CA LEU A 139 -2.34 -11.76 5.38
C LEU A 139 -1.41 -12.89 5.85
N GLY A 140 -0.14 -12.58 6.04
CA GLY A 140 0.87 -13.53 6.47
C GLY A 140 1.49 -14.35 5.34
N PRO A 141 2.59 -15.07 5.65
CA PRO A 141 3.39 -15.77 4.65
C PRO A 141 2.69 -16.98 4.02
N ASP A 142 1.73 -17.61 4.70
CA ASP A 142 1.00 -18.75 4.14
C ASP A 142 0.07 -18.30 3.00
N VAL A 143 -0.58 -17.15 3.14
CA VAL A 143 -1.42 -16.55 2.09
C VAL A 143 -0.55 -16.08 0.93
N ALA A 144 0.59 -15.43 1.21
CA ALA A 144 1.57 -15.02 0.20
C ALA A 144 2.06 -16.22 -0.63
N ALA A 145 2.45 -17.32 0.03
CA ALA A 145 2.88 -18.55 -0.63
C ALA A 145 1.75 -19.15 -1.48
N ARG A 146 0.53 -19.22 -0.92
CA ARG A 146 -0.64 -19.73 -1.65
C ARG A 146 -0.96 -18.90 -2.88
N PHE A 147 -0.91 -17.59 -2.76
CA PHE A 147 -1.14 -16.68 -3.89
C PHE A 147 -0.08 -16.89 -4.98
N ALA A 148 1.20 -16.89 -4.64
CA ALA A 148 2.29 -17.18 -5.59
C ALA A 148 2.09 -18.54 -6.29
N GLN A 149 1.67 -19.58 -5.54
CA GLN A 149 1.38 -20.90 -6.10
C GLN A 149 0.28 -20.86 -7.16
N VAL A 150 -0.83 -20.14 -6.89
CA VAL A 150 -2.00 -20.18 -7.76
C VAL A 150 -2.01 -19.10 -8.83
N SER A 151 -1.13 -18.09 -8.75
CA SER A 151 -1.04 -17.02 -9.74
C SER A 151 -0.57 -17.49 -11.12
N GLY A 152 0.10 -18.64 -11.21
CA GLY A 152 0.72 -19.14 -12.43
C GLY A 152 1.95 -18.34 -12.89
N THR A 153 2.46 -17.45 -12.04
CA THR A 153 3.57 -16.52 -12.30
C THR A 153 4.77 -16.88 -11.42
N THR A 154 5.99 -16.75 -11.95
CA THR A 154 7.20 -16.89 -11.13
C THR A 154 7.38 -15.64 -10.27
N TYR A 155 7.30 -15.80 -8.94
CA TYR A 155 7.54 -14.72 -7.98
C TYR A 155 9.00 -14.60 -7.59
N LEU A 156 9.53 -13.39 -7.60
CA LEU A 156 10.96 -13.12 -7.44
C LEU A 156 11.25 -12.27 -6.20
N SER A 157 12.31 -12.60 -5.47
CA SER A 157 12.96 -11.71 -4.52
C SER A 157 14.38 -12.18 -4.23
N SER A 158 15.38 -11.32 -4.49
CA SER A 158 16.80 -11.59 -4.24
C SER A 158 17.21 -11.39 -2.78
N ASN A 159 16.37 -10.70 -2.00
CA ASN A 159 16.68 -10.26 -0.64
C ASN A 159 15.75 -10.81 0.44
N LEU A 160 14.81 -11.71 0.12
CA LEU A 160 14.00 -12.42 1.09
C LEU A 160 14.51 -13.83 1.34
N ASN A 161 14.50 -14.24 2.61
CA ASN A 161 14.81 -15.60 3.03
C ASN A 161 13.52 -16.32 3.42
N PHE A 162 13.15 -17.31 2.61
CA PHE A 162 11.94 -18.11 2.77
C PHE A 162 12.16 -19.41 3.55
N SER A 163 13.39 -19.72 3.96
CA SER A 163 13.78 -21.04 4.49
C SER A 163 13.08 -21.42 5.80
N ALA A 164 12.67 -20.43 6.60
CA ALA A 164 11.96 -20.64 7.86
C ALA A 164 10.44 -20.83 7.69
N THR A 165 9.92 -20.70 6.46
CA THR A 165 8.48 -20.78 6.16
C THR A 165 8.20 -22.02 5.32
N PRO A 166 7.61 -23.11 5.88
CA PRO A 166 7.38 -24.36 5.15
C PRO A 166 6.53 -24.20 3.89
N ALA A 167 5.57 -23.27 3.88
CA ALA A 167 4.72 -23.00 2.74
C ALA A 167 5.50 -22.60 1.48
N PHE A 168 6.63 -21.90 1.63
CA PHE A 168 7.50 -21.50 0.52
C PHE A 168 8.50 -22.59 0.08
N ALA A 169 8.74 -23.62 0.90
CA ALA A 169 9.79 -24.62 0.61
C ALA A 169 9.54 -25.38 -0.71
N SER A 170 8.28 -25.78 -0.97
CA SER A 170 7.90 -26.46 -2.21
C SER A 170 7.96 -25.51 -3.42
N LEU A 171 7.62 -24.25 -3.25
CA LEU A 171 7.63 -23.24 -4.31
C LEU A 171 9.05 -22.89 -4.75
N ALA A 172 9.97 -22.81 -3.79
CA ALA A 172 11.39 -22.64 -4.08
C ALA A 172 11.99 -23.86 -4.82
N ALA A 173 11.59 -25.08 -4.42
CA ALA A 173 12.06 -26.31 -5.06
C ALA A 173 11.57 -26.46 -6.52
N THR A 174 10.40 -25.92 -6.84
CA THR A 174 9.83 -25.93 -8.20
C THR A 174 10.22 -24.72 -9.05
N GLY A 175 10.89 -23.71 -8.45
CA GLY A 175 11.24 -22.45 -9.11
C GLY A 175 10.05 -21.48 -9.25
N THR A 176 8.91 -21.76 -8.63
CA THR A 176 7.76 -20.83 -8.56
C THR A 176 8.13 -19.57 -7.78
N VAL A 177 9.03 -19.72 -6.79
CA VAL A 177 9.64 -18.62 -6.04
C VAL A 177 11.16 -18.72 -6.17
N ALA A 178 11.80 -17.64 -6.60
CA ALA A 178 13.23 -17.63 -6.87
C ALA A 178 13.85 -16.22 -6.69
N PRO A 179 15.16 -16.07 -6.54
CA PRO A 179 15.79 -14.76 -6.54
C PRO A 179 15.77 -14.07 -7.92
N TYR A 180 15.82 -14.86 -8.98
CA TYR A 180 15.71 -14.43 -10.38
C TYR A 180 15.22 -15.58 -11.25
N THR A 181 14.79 -15.25 -12.46
CA THR A 181 14.47 -16.22 -13.52
C THR A 181 15.18 -15.86 -14.83
N LEU A 182 15.30 -16.84 -15.74
CA LEU A 182 15.85 -16.67 -17.07
C LEU A 182 14.74 -16.90 -18.09
N LEU A 183 14.34 -15.86 -18.80
CA LEU A 183 13.38 -15.92 -19.90
C LEU A 183 14.15 -16.05 -21.22
N SER A 184 13.58 -16.81 -22.15
CA SER A 184 14.18 -17.00 -23.47
C SER A 184 13.46 -16.16 -24.50
N THR A 185 14.19 -15.42 -25.31
CA THR A 185 13.64 -14.71 -26.45
C THR A 185 13.32 -15.66 -27.62
N ASN A 186 12.61 -15.17 -28.62
CA ASN A 186 12.32 -15.91 -29.86
C ASN A 186 13.59 -16.33 -30.60
N GLY A 187 14.67 -15.54 -30.48
CA GLY A 187 16.01 -15.84 -31.00
C GLY A 187 16.80 -16.84 -30.16
N GLY A 188 16.30 -17.20 -28.98
CA GLY A 188 16.96 -18.13 -28.06
C GLY A 188 17.95 -17.47 -27.10
N ASN A 189 18.05 -16.15 -27.08
CA ASN A 189 18.84 -15.39 -26.14
C ASN A 189 18.21 -15.45 -24.74
N LYS A 190 19.02 -15.39 -23.69
CA LYS A 190 18.54 -15.38 -22.31
C LYS A 190 18.51 -13.97 -21.76
N VAL A 191 17.39 -13.59 -21.17
CA VAL A 191 17.17 -12.37 -20.42
C VAL A 191 16.91 -12.72 -18.96
N ALA A 192 17.68 -12.20 -18.05
CA ALA A 192 17.46 -12.39 -16.63
C ALA A 192 16.44 -11.36 -16.11
N VAL A 193 15.53 -11.82 -15.24
CA VAL A 193 14.64 -10.97 -14.46
C VAL A 193 14.94 -11.21 -13.00
N VAL A 194 15.39 -10.18 -12.27
CA VAL A 194 15.81 -10.24 -10.85
C VAL A 194 14.81 -9.46 -10.02
N GLY A 195 14.29 -10.05 -8.93
CA GLY A 195 13.33 -9.39 -8.04
C GLY A 195 14.01 -8.72 -6.84
N VAL A 196 13.48 -7.56 -6.42
CA VAL A 196 13.96 -6.85 -5.21
C VAL A 196 12.75 -6.35 -4.42
N THR A 197 12.62 -6.80 -3.17
CA THR A 197 11.54 -6.40 -2.26
C THR A 197 12.03 -5.32 -1.29
N THR A 198 11.13 -4.46 -0.84
CA THR A 198 11.46 -3.37 0.10
C THR A 198 12.11 -3.86 1.39
N PRO A 199 13.17 -3.18 1.87
CA PRO A 199 13.75 -3.49 3.17
C PRO A 199 12.85 -3.10 4.35
N LEU A 200 11.77 -2.35 4.09
CA LEU A 200 10.78 -1.96 5.10
C LEU A 200 9.74 -3.05 5.38
N LEU A 201 9.79 -4.19 4.69
CA LEU A 201 8.75 -5.22 4.70
C LEU A 201 8.21 -5.56 6.11
N SER A 202 9.09 -5.79 7.08
CA SER A 202 8.70 -6.14 8.44
C SER A 202 8.09 -4.99 9.26
N SER A 203 8.23 -3.74 8.78
CA SER A 203 7.66 -2.56 9.43
C SER A 203 6.37 -2.06 8.79
N ILE A 204 6.03 -2.56 7.59
CA ILE A 204 4.86 -2.10 6.84
C ILE A 204 3.91 -3.23 6.42
N SER A 205 4.21 -4.49 6.80
CA SER A 205 3.38 -5.67 6.52
C SER A 205 3.64 -6.77 7.55
N SER A 206 3.08 -7.97 7.34
CA SER A 206 3.11 -9.11 8.27
C SER A 206 3.83 -10.34 7.70
N PRO A 207 5.14 -10.27 7.39
CA PRO A 207 5.86 -11.35 6.72
C PRO A 207 6.12 -12.58 7.62
N GLY A 208 5.82 -12.52 8.91
CA GLY A 208 6.04 -13.61 9.87
C GLY A 208 7.50 -14.06 9.91
N ALA A 209 7.76 -15.33 9.63
CA ALA A 209 9.10 -15.91 9.62
C ALA A 209 9.90 -15.63 8.33
N VAL A 210 9.29 -15.03 7.30
CA VAL A 210 10.02 -14.55 6.12
C VAL A 210 10.79 -13.29 6.53
N ASN A 211 12.11 -13.34 6.40
CA ASN A 211 12.97 -12.24 6.83
C ASN A 211 13.89 -11.78 5.69
N LEU A 212 14.43 -10.60 5.86
CA LEU A 212 15.39 -10.03 4.91
C LEU A 212 16.75 -10.73 5.06
N THR A 213 17.33 -11.15 3.95
CA THR A 213 18.71 -11.62 3.90
C THR A 213 19.73 -10.49 3.99
N ALA A 214 19.32 -9.29 3.61
CA ALA A 214 20.15 -8.08 3.66
C ALA A 214 19.75 -7.22 4.86
N GLY A 215 20.79 -6.69 5.51
CA GLY A 215 20.74 -6.01 6.79
C GLY A 215 19.79 -4.83 6.93
N TRP A 216 18.50 -5.08 7.00
CA TRP A 216 17.59 -4.08 7.56
C TRP A 216 17.90 -3.90 9.06
N SER A 217 17.98 -2.65 9.48
CA SER A 217 18.12 -2.31 10.90
C SER A 217 17.25 -1.09 11.20
N ALA A 218 16.46 -1.17 12.25
CA ALA A 218 15.62 -0.07 12.72
C ALA A 218 16.42 1.20 13.08
N GLY A 219 17.71 1.05 13.37
CA GLY A 219 18.61 2.19 13.64
C GLY A 219 19.23 2.83 12.38
N ASN A 220 19.03 2.24 11.21
CA ASN A 220 19.53 2.77 9.95
C ASN A 220 18.55 3.80 9.37
N THR A 221 19.08 4.72 8.55
CA THR A 221 18.23 5.50 7.62
C THR A 221 17.74 4.59 6.49
N GLU A 222 16.67 4.99 5.80
CA GLU A 222 16.18 4.28 4.63
C GLU A 222 17.27 4.06 3.57
N ALA A 223 18.03 5.11 3.26
CA ALA A 223 19.16 5.01 2.32
C ALA A 223 20.24 4.01 2.76
N GLN A 224 20.52 3.89 4.07
CA GLN A 224 21.46 2.89 4.58
C GLN A 224 20.92 1.46 4.42
N ASN A 225 19.63 1.26 4.67
CA ASN A 225 18.98 -0.03 4.46
C ASN A 225 18.99 -0.42 2.97
N LEU A 226 18.70 0.53 2.07
CA LEU A 226 18.74 0.32 0.62
C LEU A 226 20.17 0.01 0.13
N GLN A 227 21.18 0.72 0.61
CA GLN A 227 22.57 0.42 0.28
C GLN A 227 23.00 -0.99 0.71
N ALA A 228 22.46 -1.49 1.82
CA ALA A 228 22.72 -2.86 2.27
C ALA A 228 22.12 -3.93 1.34
N LEU A 229 21.12 -3.61 0.52
CA LEU A 229 20.55 -4.53 -0.49
C LEU A 229 21.47 -4.71 -1.70
N VAL A 230 22.21 -3.68 -2.10
CA VAL A 230 22.98 -3.65 -3.35
C VAL A 230 23.86 -4.90 -3.55
N PRO A 231 24.67 -5.37 -2.57
CA PRO A 231 25.52 -6.55 -2.75
C PRO A 231 24.73 -7.84 -3.03
N PHE A 232 23.55 -7.98 -2.44
CA PHE A 232 22.70 -9.18 -2.63
C PHE A 232 22.06 -9.19 -4.01
N VAL A 233 21.55 -8.04 -4.47
CA VAL A 233 21.02 -7.88 -5.82
C VAL A 233 22.13 -8.12 -6.84
N GLN A 234 23.32 -7.53 -6.65
CA GLN A 234 24.48 -7.72 -7.53
C GLN A 234 24.89 -9.19 -7.62
N GLN A 235 24.89 -9.91 -6.50
CA GLN A 235 25.19 -11.35 -6.50
C GLN A 235 24.25 -12.14 -7.42
N GLN A 236 22.95 -11.80 -7.45
CA GLN A 236 22.00 -12.48 -8.32
C GLN A 236 22.15 -12.08 -9.79
N ILE A 237 22.49 -10.83 -10.06
CA ILE A 237 22.84 -10.36 -11.41
C ILE A 237 24.05 -11.14 -11.93
N ASP A 238 25.11 -11.25 -11.14
CA ASP A 238 26.33 -11.97 -11.50
C ASP A 238 26.06 -13.46 -11.73
N ALA A 239 25.22 -14.08 -10.88
CA ALA A 239 24.80 -15.48 -11.03
C ALA A 239 24.01 -15.71 -12.32
N ALA A 240 23.10 -14.81 -12.66
CA ALA A 240 22.32 -14.87 -13.91
C ALA A 240 23.21 -14.68 -15.14
N ARG A 241 24.14 -13.74 -15.11
CA ARG A 241 25.15 -13.53 -16.15
C ARG A 241 26.02 -14.78 -16.35
N ALA A 242 26.45 -15.42 -15.25
CA ALA A 242 27.22 -16.68 -15.30
C ALA A 242 26.43 -17.84 -15.93
N GLN A 243 25.08 -17.80 -15.91
CA GLN A 243 24.20 -18.75 -16.59
C GLN A 243 23.88 -18.37 -18.03
N GLY A 244 24.51 -17.32 -18.56
CA GLY A 244 24.44 -16.91 -19.96
C GLY A 244 23.37 -15.87 -20.26
N ALA A 245 22.89 -15.11 -19.26
CA ALA A 245 22.02 -13.97 -19.50
C ALA A 245 22.76 -12.88 -20.29
N GLY A 246 22.28 -12.54 -21.47
CA GLY A 246 22.76 -11.43 -22.29
C GLY A 246 22.30 -10.08 -21.79
N SER A 247 21.11 -10.01 -21.20
CA SER A 247 20.52 -8.80 -20.62
C SER A 247 19.96 -9.07 -19.23
N VAL A 248 19.84 -8.02 -18.41
CA VAL A 248 19.31 -8.09 -17.06
C VAL A 248 18.28 -7.00 -16.84
N ILE A 249 17.09 -7.42 -16.44
CA ILE A 249 15.98 -6.58 -15.97
C ILE A 249 15.88 -6.77 -14.46
N VAL A 250 15.79 -5.69 -13.71
CA VAL A 250 15.46 -5.73 -12.28
C VAL A 250 14.01 -5.28 -12.14
N ILE A 251 13.20 -6.09 -11.47
CA ILE A 251 11.87 -5.68 -11.01
C ILE A 251 12.00 -5.38 -9.53
N SER A 252 11.71 -4.15 -9.14
CA SER A 252 11.86 -3.71 -7.76
C SER A 252 10.54 -3.22 -7.19
N HIS A 253 10.39 -3.37 -5.86
CA HIS A 253 9.26 -2.84 -5.11
C HIS A 253 9.80 -2.13 -3.86
N LEU A 254 10.26 -0.88 -4.01
CA LEU A 254 11.01 -0.14 -2.99
C LEU A 254 10.28 1.08 -2.44
N GLN A 255 8.97 1.18 -2.63
CA GLN A 255 8.05 2.19 -2.05
C GLN A 255 8.21 3.62 -2.58
N ASN A 256 9.23 3.91 -3.39
CA ASN A 256 9.47 5.23 -3.96
C ASN A 256 10.48 5.12 -5.10
N ALA A 257 10.15 5.59 -6.30
CA ALA A 257 11.02 5.54 -7.46
C ALA A 257 12.38 6.27 -7.27
N ALA A 258 12.47 7.17 -6.30
CA ALA A 258 13.74 7.78 -5.92
C ALA A 258 14.71 6.77 -5.27
N ASN A 259 14.20 5.72 -4.64
CA ASN A 259 15.02 4.67 -4.03
C ASN A 259 15.80 3.87 -5.08
N GLU A 260 15.16 3.56 -6.21
CA GLU A 260 15.81 2.96 -7.36
C GLU A 260 16.77 3.93 -8.02
N ARG A 261 16.29 5.16 -8.32
CA ARG A 261 17.06 6.17 -9.05
C ARG A 261 18.32 6.62 -8.33
N ASP A 262 18.22 6.88 -7.02
CA ASP A 262 19.26 7.58 -6.28
C ASP A 262 20.17 6.62 -5.48
N VAL A 263 19.73 5.36 -5.24
CA VAL A 263 20.48 4.42 -4.41
C VAL A 263 20.73 3.08 -5.11
N LEU A 264 19.67 2.38 -5.56
CA LEU A 264 19.81 1.03 -6.08
C LEU A 264 20.60 1.02 -7.39
N ILE A 265 20.14 1.73 -8.42
CA ILE A 265 20.78 1.73 -9.75
C ILE A 265 22.22 2.22 -9.68
N PRO A 266 22.55 3.35 -9.00
CA PRO A 266 23.94 3.80 -8.88
C PRO A 266 24.88 2.84 -8.16
N GLY A 267 24.34 1.90 -7.38
CA GLY A 267 25.12 0.86 -6.69
C GLY A 267 25.36 -0.41 -7.51
N LEU A 268 24.55 -0.65 -8.54
CA LEU A 268 24.58 -1.89 -9.34
C LEU A 268 25.46 -1.78 -10.59
N ARG A 269 25.81 -2.93 -11.16
CA ARG A 269 26.53 -3.10 -12.43
C ARG A 269 25.83 -4.11 -13.32
N GLY A 270 25.90 -3.87 -14.63
CA GLY A 270 25.43 -4.82 -15.61
C GLY A 270 23.91 -4.97 -15.67
N VAL A 271 23.17 -3.99 -15.22
CA VAL A 271 21.71 -3.88 -15.36
C VAL A 271 21.39 -3.10 -16.64
N ASP A 272 20.33 -3.48 -17.34
CA ASP A 272 19.88 -2.82 -18.55
C ASP A 272 18.58 -2.03 -18.31
N VAL A 273 17.65 -2.59 -17.52
CA VAL A 273 16.33 -2.01 -17.23
C VAL A 273 16.00 -2.21 -15.75
N VAL A 274 15.33 -1.21 -15.15
CA VAL A 274 14.71 -1.31 -13.82
C VAL A 274 13.23 -0.94 -13.94
N LEU A 275 12.36 -1.85 -13.52
CA LEU A 275 10.94 -1.59 -13.30
C LEU A 275 10.74 -1.28 -11.83
N SER A 276 10.27 -0.07 -11.51
CA SER A 276 10.03 0.41 -10.15
C SER A 276 8.55 0.25 -9.78
N GLY A 277 8.28 -0.25 -8.57
CA GLY A 277 6.96 -0.40 -7.97
C GLY A 277 6.92 0.06 -6.51
N GLY A 278 5.73 0.10 -5.92
CA GLY A 278 5.46 0.45 -4.53
C GLY A 278 5.30 1.93 -4.24
N GLY A 279 5.70 2.81 -5.16
CA GLY A 279 5.64 4.26 -4.96
C GLY A 279 4.39 4.94 -5.51
N HIS A 280 3.68 4.27 -6.40
CA HIS A 280 2.50 4.80 -7.11
C HIS A 280 2.79 6.02 -8.01
N GLU A 281 4.04 6.35 -8.28
CA GLU A 281 4.37 7.48 -9.14
C GLU A 281 3.92 7.19 -10.57
N LEU A 282 3.33 8.20 -11.22
CA LEU A 282 3.02 8.18 -12.63
C LEU A 282 4.20 8.76 -13.42
N MET A 283 4.91 7.90 -14.13
CA MET A 283 5.96 8.31 -15.07
C MET A 283 5.37 8.36 -16.47
N ALA A 284 5.44 9.52 -17.10
CA ALA A 284 4.82 9.73 -18.40
C ALA A 284 5.49 10.83 -19.22
N ASP A 285 5.38 10.77 -20.54
CA ASP A 285 5.78 11.84 -21.44
C ASP A 285 4.69 12.91 -21.60
N ALA A 286 5.05 14.03 -22.23
CA ALA A 286 4.16 15.18 -22.35
C ALA A 286 2.93 14.89 -23.23
N ASP A 287 3.04 13.97 -24.15
CA ASP A 287 2.03 13.55 -25.12
C ASP A 287 1.25 12.29 -24.72
N ASP A 288 1.61 11.65 -23.58
CA ASP A 288 0.83 10.54 -23.06
C ASP A 288 -0.57 10.96 -22.61
N ALA A 289 -1.56 10.16 -22.97
CA ALA A 289 -2.94 10.34 -22.55
C ALA A 289 -3.11 9.90 -21.08
N LEU A 290 -3.45 10.85 -20.20
CA LEU A 290 -3.67 10.56 -18.79
C LEU A 290 -5.16 10.40 -18.47
N ILE A 291 -5.44 9.66 -17.39
CA ILE A 291 -6.77 9.61 -16.77
C ILE A 291 -7.07 11.00 -16.19
N PRO A 292 -8.30 11.53 -16.32
CA PRO A 292 -8.66 12.82 -15.76
C PRO A 292 -8.26 12.95 -14.29
N ASN A 293 -7.62 14.06 -13.95
CA ASN A 293 -7.07 14.41 -12.63
C ASN A 293 -5.81 13.64 -12.21
N ASP A 294 -5.28 12.72 -13.01
CA ASP A 294 -3.96 12.16 -12.72
C ASP A 294 -2.86 13.19 -12.98
N VAL A 295 -1.88 13.18 -12.08
CA VAL A 295 -0.73 14.07 -12.14
C VAL A 295 0.52 13.27 -12.50
N ARG A 296 1.23 13.74 -13.53
CA ARG A 296 2.54 13.20 -13.88
C ARG A 296 3.52 13.52 -12.75
N ALA A 297 3.89 12.50 -11.97
CA ALA A 297 4.83 12.66 -10.87
C ALA A 297 6.28 12.70 -11.39
N ILE A 298 6.57 11.94 -12.46
CA ILE A 298 7.88 11.87 -13.09
C ILE A 298 7.70 12.16 -14.57
N THR A 299 8.44 13.15 -15.09
CA THR A 299 8.40 13.54 -16.50
C THR A 299 9.54 12.85 -17.26
N GLY A 300 9.21 12.30 -18.43
CA GLY A 300 10.13 11.55 -19.29
C GLY A 300 10.04 10.06 -19.04
N LEU A 301 9.70 9.31 -20.10
CA LEU A 301 9.51 7.87 -20.09
C LEU A 301 10.32 7.25 -21.25
N PRO A 302 11.34 6.39 -20.98
CA PRO A 302 11.88 6.03 -19.67
C PRO A 302 12.81 7.12 -19.10
N GLN A 303 13.06 7.06 -17.77
CA GLN A 303 14.18 7.78 -17.19
C GLN A 303 15.48 7.03 -17.48
N THR A 304 16.58 7.76 -17.75
CA THR A 304 17.91 7.15 -17.85
C THR A 304 18.70 7.47 -16.59
N VAL A 305 19.10 6.44 -15.85
CA VAL A 305 19.89 6.54 -14.61
C VAL A 305 21.24 5.89 -14.84
N THR A 306 22.31 6.44 -14.30
CA THR A 306 23.67 5.93 -14.48
C THR A 306 23.98 4.90 -13.40
N ASP A 307 24.45 3.70 -13.80
CA ASP A 307 24.91 2.64 -12.90
C ASP A 307 26.34 2.88 -12.38
N ALA A 308 26.84 1.96 -11.55
CA ALA A 308 28.19 2.06 -10.93
C ALA A 308 29.35 2.00 -11.94
N ASP A 309 29.14 1.53 -13.17
CA ASP A 309 30.14 1.49 -14.25
C ASP A 309 29.98 2.67 -15.23
N GLY A 310 29.07 3.59 -14.98
CA GLY A 310 28.80 4.74 -15.83
C GLY A 310 27.89 4.43 -17.02
N LYS A 311 27.24 3.25 -17.05
CA LYS A 311 26.30 2.85 -18.10
C LYS A 311 24.91 3.42 -17.80
N GLY A 312 24.20 3.87 -18.84
CA GLY A 312 22.79 4.25 -18.74
C GLY A 312 21.88 3.03 -18.59
N VAL A 313 21.01 3.07 -17.58
CA VAL A 313 19.97 2.08 -17.27
C VAL A 313 18.62 2.73 -17.51
N ALA A 314 17.72 2.07 -18.23
CA ALA A 314 16.35 2.54 -18.39
C ALA A 314 15.55 2.24 -17.12
N MET A 315 14.92 3.25 -16.53
CA MET A 315 14.02 3.10 -15.39
C MET A 315 12.60 3.48 -15.82
N VAL A 316 11.63 2.63 -15.50
CA VAL A 316 10.20 2.84 -15.79
C VAL A 316 9.35 2.49 -14.57
N THR A 317 8.15 3.11 -14.46
CA THR A 317 7.08 2.74 -13.53
C THR A 317 5.73 3.02 -14.18
N SER A 318 4.69 2.26 -13.82
CA SER A 318 3.37 2.28 -14.48
C SER A 318 2.22 2.75 -13.56
N ASN A 319 2.51 3.44 -12.46
CA ASN A 319 1.51 3.87 -11.49
C ASN A 319 0.87 2.68 -10.73
N PHE A 320 -0.40 2.75 -10.33
CA PHE A 320 -1.10 1.75 -9.52
C PHE A 320 -2.53 1.47 -10.03
N GLY A 321 -3.17 0.44 -9.47
CA GLY A 321 -4.63 0.29 -9.53
C GLY A 321 -5.19 -0.12 -10.89
N ASN A 322 -4.45 -0.86 -11.71
CA ASN A 322 -4.87 -1.29 -13.05
C ASN A 322 -5.24 -0.15 -14.00
N ARG A 323 -4.66 1.04 -13.82
CA ARG A 323 -5.02 2.29 -14.52
C ARG A 323 -4.22 2.49 -15.80
N TYR A 324 -3.00 1.95 -15.84
CA TYR A 324 -2.06 2.07 -16.94
C TYR A 324 -1.32 0.77 -17.20
N VAL A 325 -0.90 0.59 -18.44
CA VAL A 325 0.06 -0.44 -18.89
C VAL A 325 1.27 0.28 -19.43
N GLY A 326 2.45 -0.02 -18.90
CA GLY A 326 3.71 0.47 -19.44
C GLY A 326 4.26 -0.47 -20.51
N GLU A 327 4.87 0.09 -21.53
CA GLU A 327 5.58 -0.62 -22.60
C GLU A 327 6.98 -0.04 -22.74
N LEU A 328 8.00 -0.90 -22.81
CA LEU A 328 9.38 -0.51 -23.10
C LEU A 328 9.91 -1.38 -24.25
N ASN A 329 10.37 -0.75 -25.31
CA ASN A 329 10.90 -1.41 -26.49
C ASN A 329 12.42 -1.36 -26.55
N LEU A 330 13.04 -2.53 -26.72
CA LEU A 330 14.50 -2.73 -26.72
C LEU A 330 14.95 -3.41 -28.00
N THR A 331 16.19 -3.16 -28.38
CA THR A 331 16.90 -3.96 -29.39
C THR A 331 18.01 -4.75 -28.71
N LEU A 332 18.06 -6.04 -28.98
CA LEU A 332 19.12 -6.94 -28.54
C LEU A 332 20.05 -7.28 -29.69
N ASP A 333 21.31 -7.50 -29.38
CA ASP A 333 22.23 -8.20 -30.26
C ASP A 333 21.77 -9.66 -30.38
N ASP A 334 21.53 -10.13 -31.60
CA ASP A 334 20.92 -11.45 -31.87
C ASP A 334 21.82 -12.64 -31.47
N THR A 335 23.10 -12.42 -31.28
CA THR A 335 24.08 -13.46 -30.92
C THR A 335 24.32 -13.53 -29.42
N THR A 336 24.36 -12.37 -28.76
CA THR A 336 24.76 -12.26 -27.35
C THR A 336 23.58 -11.95 -26.43
N GLY A 337 22.45 -11.49 -26.96
CA GLY A 337 21.29 -11.04 -26.20
C GLY A 337 21.52 -9.75 -25.39
N VAL A 338 22.60 -9.02 -25.67
CA VAL A 338 22.91 -7.75 -24.98
C VAL A 338 22.03 -6.64 -25.52
N VAL A 339 21.46 -5.81 -24.67
CA VAL A 339 20.72 -4.60 -25.07
C VAL A 339 21.64 -3.63 -25.78
N THR A 340 21.33 -3.31 -27.04
CA THR A 340 22.08 -2.39 -27.89
C THR A 340 21.40 -1.05 -28.08
N ALA A 341 20.05 -1.00 -27.90
CA ALA A 341 19.28 0.23 -27.95
C ALA A 341 18.00 0.14 -27.11
N ILE A 342 17.58 1.29 -26.60
CA ILE A 342 16.24 1.55 -26.06
C ILE A 342 15.50 2.31 -27.15
N ASN A 343 14.42 1.71 -27.71
CA ASN A 343 13.73 2.23 -28.90
C ASN A 343 12.54 3.13 -28.55
N GLY A 344 12.27 3.34 -27.26
CA GLY A 344 11.18 4.14 -26.74
C GLY A 344 10.34 3.37 -25.74
N ALA A 345 9.48 4.10 -25.07
CA ALA A 345 8.49 3.56 -24.14
C ALA A 345 7.14 4.22 -24.43
N ASN A 346 6.07 3.55 -24.06
CA ASN A 346 4.70 4.06 -24.14
C ASN A 346 3.99 3.82 -22.80
N LEU A 347 3.04 4.69 -22.48
CA LEU A 347 2.13 4.51 -21.37
C LEU A 347 0.71 4.43 -21.89
N TYR A 348 0.09 3.26 -21.82
CA TYR A 348 -1.28 3.06 -22.27
C TYR A 348 -2.24 3.26 -21.12
N ARG A 349 -3.11 4.26 -21.24
CA ARG A 349 -4.21 4.49 -20.31
C ARG A 349 -5.26 3.38 -20.47
N VAL A 350 -5.74 2.81 -19.35
CA VAL A 350 -6.82 1.83 -19.36
C VAL A 350 -8.16 2.56 -19.33
N SER A 351 -8.73 2.83 -20.50
CA SER A 351 -9.97 3.58 -20.67
C SER A 351 -11.11 2.71 -21.23
N GLY A 352 -12.31 2.88 -20.67
CA GLY A 352 -13.58 2.43 -21.22
C GLY A 352 -14.54 3.61 -21.49
N ALA A 353 -14.05 4.85 -21.41
CA ALA A 353 -14.84 6.05 -21.69
C ALA A 353 -15.04 6.20 -23.20
N LEU A 354 -16.29 6.16 -23.68
CA LEU A 354 -16.60 6.22 -25.11
C LEU A 354 -16.14 7.49 -25.81
N ALA A 355 -15.82 8.55 -25.06
CA ALA A 355 -15.27 9.78 -25.60
C ALA A 355 -13.77 9.70 -25.89
N ASP A 356 -13.08 8.71 -25.36
CA ASP A 356 -11.65 8.51 -25.53
C ASP A 356 -11.37 7.69 -26.80
N THR A 357 -10.36 8.09 -27.57
CA THR A 357 -9.98 7.39 -28.81
C THR A 357 -9.29 6.06 -28.56
N ASP A 358 -8.77 5.86 -27.34
CA ASP A 358 -8.10 4.66 -26.82
C ASP A 358 -9.00 3.79 -25.93
N ALA A 359 -10.30 4.07 -25.90
CA ALA A 359 -11.26 3.28 -25.13
C ALA A 359 -11.34 1.83 -25.63
N VAL A 360 -11.26 0.88 -24.69
CA VAL A 360 -11.37 -0.56 -24.95
C VAL A 360 -12.59 -1.17 -24.26
N ALA A 361 -13.13 -2.22 -24.87
CA ALA A 361 -14.06 -3.11 -24.16
C ALA A 361 -13.26 -4.00 -23.19
N GLY A 362 -13.88 -4.37 -22.08
CA GLY A 362 -13.27 -5.34 -21.15
C GLY A 362 -13.20 -6.74 -21.75
N ASP A 363 -12.17 -7.50 -21.38
CA ASP A 363 -12.04 -8.92 -21.72
C ASP A 363 -13.25 -9.70 -21.18
N SER A 364 -13.89 -10.48 -22.04
CA SER A 364 -15.15 -11.14 -21.72
C SER A 364 -15.00 -12.27 -20.69
N PHE A 365 -13.83 -12.94 -20.67
CA PHE A 365 -13.56 -13.99 -19.68
C PHE A 365 -13.38 -13.35 -18.31
N LEU A 366 -12.52 -12.36 -18.16
CA LEU A 366 -12.29 -11.68 -16.89
C LEU A 366 -13.52 -10.94 -16.39
N LYS A 367 -14.31 -10.37 -17.29
CA LYS A 367 -15.60 -9.78 -16.91
C LYS A 367 -16.49 -10.81 -16.19
N THR A 368 -16.62 -12.00 -16.77
CA THR A 368 -17.52 -13.04 -16.23
C THR A 368 -16.90 -13.79 -15.04
N ALA A 369 -15.59 -14.09 -15.10
CA ALA A 369 -14.92 -14.92 -14.11
C ALA A 369 -14.45 -14.12 -12.87
N VAL A 370 -14.25 -12.82 -12.99
CA VAL A 370 -13.66 -11.97 -11.96
C VAL A 370 -14.55 -10.77 -11.63
N VAL A 371 -14.79 -9.88 -12.63
CA VAL A 371 -15.43 -8.57 -12.38
C VAL A 371 -16.86 -8.72 -11.85
N ASP A 372 -17.69 -9.51 -12.54
CA ASP A 372 -19.11 -9.67 -12.16
C ASP A 372 -19.29 -10.35 -10.78
N PRO A 373 -18.57 -11.42 -10.41
CA PRO A 373 -18.65 -12.01 -9.06
C PRO A 373 -18.16 -11.07 -7.95
N VAL A 374 -17.02 -10.38 -8.15
CA VAL A 374 -16.49 -9.41 -7.19
C VAL A 374 -17.45 -8.26 -6.99
N LYS A 375 -17.99 -7.71 -8.10
CA LYS A 375 -19.01 -6.66 -8.03
C LYS A 375 -20.26 -7.14 -7.27
N GLY A 376 -20.74 -8.34 -7.56
CA GLY A 376 -21.90 -8.92 -6.87
C GLY A 376 -21.69 -9.02 -5.36
N TYR A 377 -20.51 -9.43 -4.90
CA TYR A 377 -20.17 -9.47 -3.49
C TYR A 377 -20.18 -8.08 -2.85
N ILE A 378 -19.54 -7.10 -3.50
CA ILE A 378 -19.48 -5.72 -3.01
C ILE A 378 -20.87 -5.06 -2.99
N ASP A 379 -21.69 -5.31 -4.00
CA ASP A 379 -23.07 -4.80 -4.05
C ASP A 379 -23.90 -5.29 -2.84
N VAL A 380 -23.71 -6.54 -2.40
CA VAL A 380 -24.35 -7.08 -1.19
C VAL A 380 -23.86 -6.36 0.06
N LEU A 381 -22.55 -6.14 0.21
CA LEU A 381 -22.01 -5.40 1.36
C LEU A 381 -22.54 -3.99 1.42
N ASN A 382 -22.61 -3.29 0.29
CA ASN A 382 -23.10 -1.92 0.19
C ASN A 382 -24.61 -1.81 0.43
N ALA A 383 -25.38 -2.84 0.10
CA ALA A 383 -26.81 -2.88 0.34
C ALA A 383 -27.19 -3.24 1.80
N THR A 384 -26.25 -3.81 2.56
CA THR A 384 -26.48 -4.24 3.94
C THR A 384 -26.32 -3.07 4.91
N VAL A 385 -27.41 -2.36 5.21
CA VAL A 385 -27.43 -1.23 6.15
C VAL A 385 -27.36 -1.74 7.58
N ILE A 386 -26.42 -1.21 8.37
CA ILE A 386 -26.14 -1.58 9.77
C ILE A 386 -26.44 -0.45 10.76
N GLY A 387 -26.67 0.76 10.26
CA GLY A 387 -26.98 1.92 11.11
C GLY A 387 -27.17 3.19 10.31
N GLN A 388 -27.28 4.30 11.03
CA GLN A 388 -27.39 5.65 10.47
C GLN A 388 -26.45 6.61 11.21
N SER A 389 -25.85 7.54 10.47
CA SER A 389 -25.07 8.64 11.02
C SER A 389 -25.79 9.97 10.83
N ASP A 390 -25.94 10.75 11.90
CA ASP A 390 -26.48 12.10 11.85
C ASP A 390 -25.53 13.11 11.20
N VAL A 391 -24.24 12.75 11.10
CA VAL A 391 -23.16 13.67 10.70
C VAL A 391 -22.23 13.01 9.69
N PHE A 392 -21.50 13.85 8.93
CA PHE A 392 -20.34 13.42 8.16
C PHE A 392 -19.24 12.99 9.12
N LEU A 393 -18.71 11.78 8.92
CA LEU A 393 -17.61 11.20 9.68
C LEU A 393 -16.32 11.36 8.89
N ASN A 394 -15.42 12.21 9.37
CA ASN A 394 -14.21 12.61 8.66
C ASN A 394 -13.09 11.57 8.77
N GLY A 395 -12.87 10.81 7.71
CA GLY A 395 -11.74 9.89 7.52
C GLY A 395 -10.72 10.39 6.48
N ASN A 396 -10.79 11.67 6.08
CA ASN A 396 -9.81 12.24 5.17
C ASN A 396 -8.40 12.09 5.73
N ARG A 397 -7.41 11.95 4.83
CA ARG A 397 -6.00 11.86 5.22
C ARG A 397 -5.52 13.10 5.99
N GLY A 398 -6.04 14.27 5.63
CA GLY A 398 -5.52 15.56 6.04
C GLY A 398 -4.44 16.08 5.08
N ALA A 399 -4.24 17.39 5.07
CA ALA A 399 -3.19 18.03 4.27
C ALA A 399 -2.64 19.24 5.00
N ALA A 400 -1.34 19.47 4.83
CA ALA A 400 -0.65 20.61 5.42
C ALA A 400 -1.16 21.93 4.85
N GLY A 401 -1.13 22.97 5.68
CA GLY A 401 -1.51 24.35 5.36
C GLY A 401 -0.67 25.36 6.13
N THR A 402 -1.28 26.45 6.56
CA THR A 402 -0.66 27.37 7.50
C THR A 402 -0.96 26.95 8.95
N PRO A 403 -0.13 27.35 9.94
CA PRO A 403 -0.39 27.05 11.35
C PRO A 403 -1.81 27.41 11.78
N GLY A 404 -2.55 26.43 12.33
CA GLY A 404 -3.95 26.58 12.74
C GLY A 404 -4.97 26.67 11.58
N SER A 405 -4.53 26.57 10.33
CA SER A 405 -5.40 26.58 9.14
C SER A 405 -4.90 25.58 8.10
N PHE A 406 -5.19 24.33 8.34
CA PHE A 406 -4.85 23.17 7.49
C PHE A 406 -6.08 22.28 7.30
N GLN A 407 -6.02 21.34 6.37
CA GLN A 407 -7.09 20.37 6.21
C GLN A 407 -6.95 19.27 7.28
N ALA A 408 -7.86 19.28 8.24
CA ALA A 408 -7.90 18.27 9.30
C ALA A 408 -8.31 16.90 8.74
N GLY A 409 -7.61 15.87 9.21
CA GLY A 409 -7.89 14.49 8.88
C GLY A 409 -7.21 13.54 9.88
N VAL A 410 -7.48 12.25 9.73
CA VAL A 410 -7.06 11.21 10.68
C VAL A 410 -5.55 11.09 10.88
N ARG A 411 -4.74 11.69 10.00
CA ARG A 411 -3.27 11.62 10.06
C ARG A 411 -2.59 12.88 10.58
N ASN A 412 -3.35 13.90 10.98
CA ASN A 412 -2.79 15.16 11.47
C ASN A 412 -3.61 15.88 12.54
N ALA A 413 -4.82 15.38 12.83
CA ALA A 413 -5.69 15.96 13.85
C ALA A 413 -6.68 14.91 14.38
N GLU A 414 -7.33 15.22 15.49
CA GLU A 414 -8.50 14.49 15.95
C GLU A 414 -9.62 14.57 14.90
N THR A 415 -10.31 13.45 14.67
CA THR A 415 -11.50 13.42 13.84
C THR A 415 -12.62 12.62 14.52
N ASN A 416 -13.86 12.95 14.19
CA ASN A 416 -15.01 12.21 14.72
C ASN A 416 -15.05 10.75 14.26
N LEU A 417 -14.58 10.44 13.03
CA LEU A 417 -14.43 9.05 12.59
C LEU A 417 -13.27 8.36 13.34
N GLY A 418 -12.17 9.06 13.57
CA GLY A 418 -11.06 8.53 14.39
C GLY A 418 -11.53 8.19 15.80
N ASN A 419 -12.33 9.07 16.41
CA ASN A 419 -12.93 8.83 17.71
C ASN A 419 -13.86 7.61 17.69
N LEU A 420 -14.72 7.48 16.67
CA LEU A 420 -15.63 6.34 16.51
C LEU A 420 -14.86 5.02 16.37
N VAL A 421 -13.81 4.98 15.56
CA VAL A 421 -12.98 3.79 15.37
C VAL A 421 -12.24 3.42 16.64
N ALA A 422 -11.62 4.39 17.33
CA ALA A 422 -10.92 4.14 18.58
C ALA A 422 -11.87 3.66 19.70
N ASP A 423 -13.09 4.23 19.76
CA ASP A 423 -14.12 3.78 20.70
C ASP A 423 -14.57 2.34 20.40
N ALA A 424 -14.74 1.99 19.13
CA ALA A 424 -15.08 0.63 18.70
C ALA A 424 -13.97 -0.37 19.06
N MET A 425 -12.72 0.01 18.88
CA MET A 425 -11.56 -0.80 19.27
C MET A 425 -11.52 -1.03 20.77
N ARG A 426 -11.68 0.05 21.57
CA ARG A 426 -11.74 -0.03 23.02
C ARG A 426 -12.88 -0.93 23.50
N HIS A 427 -14.05 -0.83 22.86
CA HIS A 427 -15.23 -1.65 23.16
C HIS A 427 -14.96 -3.14 22.89
N ALA A 428 -14.40 -3.45 21.72
CA ALA A 428 -14.07 -4.83 21.32
C ALA A 428 -13.00 -5.46 22.21
N GLY A 429 -11.97 -4.70 22.59
CA GLY A 429 -10.91 -5.15 23.49
C GLY A 429 -11.29 -5.19 24.96
N GLY A 430 -12.37 -4.49 25.35
CA GLY A 430 -12.79 -4.38 26.75
C GLY A 430 -11.75 -3.68 27.66
N THR A 431 -11.03 -2.69 27.11
CA THR A 431 -9.87 -2.07 27.75
C THR A 431 -10.16 -0.66 28.28
N ASP A 432 -9.23 -0.15 29.10
CA ASP A 432 -9.31 1.21 29.63
C ASP A 432 -9.10 2.26 28.54
N ILE A 433 -8.16 2.01 27.61
CA ILE A 433 -7.83 2.91 26.51
C ILE A 433 -7.69 2.14 25.17
N ALA A 434 -7.78 2.87 24.06
CA ALA A 434 -7.43 2.36 22.74
C ALA A 434 -6.66 3.40 21.93
N ILE A 435 -5.80 2.89 21.05
CA ILE A 435 -5.00 3.66 20.08
C ILE A 435 -5.17 3.06 18.70
N GLN A 436 -5.58 3.89 17.73
CA GLN A 436 -5.65 3.52 16.31
C GLN A 436 -4.77 4.47 15.50
N ASN A 437 -3.82 3.94 14.74
CA ASN A 437 -3.02 4.76 13.82
C ASN A 437 -3.89 5.34 12.70
N GLY A 438 -3.69 6.60 12.36
CA GLY A 438 -4.44 7.28 11.30
C GLY A 438 -4.20 6.66 9.90
N GLY A 439 -3.08 5.94 9.75
CA GLY A 439 -2.77 5.14 8.55
C GLY A 439 -3.79 4.05 8.26
N GLY A 440 -4.36 3.44 9.30
CA GLY A 440 -5.36 2.38 9.19
C GLY A 440 -6.75 2.86 8.77
N ILE A 441 -7.06 4.17 8.87
CA ILE A 441 -8.37 4.74 8.50
C ILE A 441 -8.26 5.37 7.11
N ARG A 442 -9.05 4.87 6.13
CA ARG A 442 -8.77 5.11 4.71
C ARG A 442 -9.77 6.03 4.01
N THR A 443 -10.99 6.18 4.48
CA THR A 443 -12.02 7.04 3.87
C THR A 443 -13.03 7.55 4.89
N SER A 444 -13.89 8.48 4.47
CA SER A 444 -14.96 9.08 5.26
C SER A 444 -16.28 8.32 5.09
N ILE A 445 -17.22 8.51 6.03
CA ILE A 445 -18.62 8.05 5.89
C ILE A 445 -19.53 9.29 5.81
N ASN A 446 -20.43 9.32 4.83
CA ASN A 446 -21.41 10.39 4.71
C ASN A 446 -22.52 10.28 5.79
N ALA A 447 -23.14 11.40 6.11
CA ALA A 447 -24.38 11.36 6.90
C ALA A 447 -25.48 10.58 6.16
N GLY A 448 -26.29 9.85 6.90
CA GLY A 448 -27.32 8.95 6.37
C GLY A 448 -27.08 7.50 6.72
N ASN A 449 -27.52 6.58 5.85
CA ASN A 449 -27.32 5.14 6.06
C ASN A 449 -25.85 4.78 6.08
N VAL A 450 -25.48 3.90 7.00
CA VAL A 450 -24.15 3.27 7.10
C VAL A 450 -24.30 1.80 6.77
N SER A 451 -23.55 1.32 5.80
CA SER A 451 -23.57 -0.07 5.34
C SER A 451 -22.35 -0.87 5.86
N VAL A 452 -22.41 -2.19 5.72
CA VAL A 452 -21.23 -3.06 5.93
C VAL A 452 -20.10 -2.64 4.97
N GLY A 453 -20.43 -2.28 3.72
CA GLY A 453 -19.46 -1.79 2.75
C GLY A 453 -18.72 -0.54 3.23
N ASP A 454 -19.40 0.39 3.92
CA ASP A 454 -18.76 1.59 4.47
C ASP A 454 -17.71 1.25 5.53
N THR A 455 -17.96 0.26 6.40
CA THR A 455 -16.97 -0.14 7.41
C THR A 455 -15.72 -0.75 6.78
N PHE A 456 -15.84 -1.55 5.72
CA PHE A 456 -14.71 -2.05 4.94
C PHE A 456 -13.98 -0.94 4.18
N ASN A 457 -14.72 0.05 3.67
CA ASN A 457 -14.11 1.20 3.00
C ASN A 457 -13.26 2.03 3.97
N VAL A 458 -13.71 2.16 5.22
CA VAL A 458 -12.98 2.87 6.28
C VAL A 458 -11.78 2.07 6.77
N LEU A 459 -11.95 0.76 7.00
CA LEU A 459 -11.00 -0.15 7.63
C LEU A 459 -10.77 -1.37 6.72
N PRO A 460 -10.06 -1.21 5.59
CA PRO A 460 -9.98 -2.25 4.56
C PRO A 460 -9.04 -3.41 4.88
N PHE A 461 -8.08 -3.23 5.79
CA PHE A 461 -7.10 -4.26 6.12
C PHE A 461 -7.72 -5.32 7.05
N THR A 462 -7.11 -6.51 7.10
CA THR A 462 -7.57 -7.58 8.00
C THR A 462 -6.85 -7.58 9.34
N ASN A 463 -6.43 -6.39 9.78
CA ASN A 463 -5.76 -6.24 11.07
C ASN A 463 -6.66 -6.72 12.22
N LEU A 464 -6.10 -7.53 13.11
CA LEU A 464 -6.77 -8.05 14.28
C LEU A 464 -6.70 -7.06 15.44
N VAL A 465 -7.72 -7.07 16.26
CA VAL A 465 -7.74 -6.33 17.53
C VAL A 465 -6.83 -7.03 18.51
N ASP A 466 -5.83 -6.33 19.03
CA ASP A 466 -4.83 -6.83 19.96
C ASP A 466 -4.87 -6.08 21.28
N VAL A 467 -4.62 -6.76 22.40
CA VAL A 467 -4.78 -6.22 23.76
C VAL A 467 -3.49 -6.37 24.55
N ALA A 468 -3.00 -5.26 25.09
CA ALA A 468 -2.00 -5.25 26.14
C ALA A 468 -2.72 -5.12 27.50
N PRO A 469 -2.65 -6.13 28.37
CA PRO A 469 -3.39 -6.14 29.65
C PRO A 469 -2.82 -5.18 30.68
N SER A 470 -1.58 -4.76 30.50
CA SER A 470 -0.86 -3.94 31.48
C SER A 470 0.11 -2.98 30.81
N VAL A 471 -0.21 -1.70 30.87
CA VAL A 471 0.62 -0.58 30.41
C VAL A 471 0.73 0.43 31.53
N ASN A 472 1.89 1.05 31.73
CA ASN A 472 2.09 2.15 32.69
C ASN A 472 2.20 3.52 31.98
N ALA A 473 2.29 4.59 32.76
CA ALA A 473 2.30 5.95 32.25
C ALA A 473 3.55 6.29 31.43
N GLU A 474 4.73 5.78 31.81
CA GLU A 474 5.99 6.01 31.07
C GLU A 474 5.94 5.32 29.70
N GLN A 475 5.44 4.09 29.67
CA GLN A 475 5.23 3.35 28.42
C GLN A 475 4.26 4.07 27.50
N LEU A 476 3.09 4.51 28.01
CA LEU A 476 2.10 5.23 27.24
C LEU A 476 2.64 6.55 26.70
N LYS A 477 3.38 7.31 27.53
CA LYS A 477 4.03 8.56 27.11
C LYS A 477 4.97 8.29 25.94
N THR A 478 5.79 7.25 25.99
CA THR A 478 6.71 6.85 24.91
C THR A 478 5.94 6.57 23.60
N ILE A 479 4.83 5.85 23.67
CA ILE A 479 3.98 5.56 22.51
C ILE A 479 3.37 6.84 21.94
N MET A 480 2.85 7.73 22.79
CA MET A 480 2.23 8.97 22.32
C MET A 480 3.26 9.98 21.78
N GLU A 481 4.48 10.04 22.34
CA GLU A 481 5.59 10.82 21.75
C GLU A 481 5.92 10.35 20.33
N HIS A 482 5.93 9.04 20.09
CA HIS A 482 6.12 8.49 18.72
C HIS A 482 4.97 8.91 17.78
N SER A 483 3.73 8.81 18.25
CA SER A 483 2.55 9.19 17.48
C SER A 483 2.61 10.63 16.96
N VAL A 484 3.06 11.58 17.78
CA VAL A 484 3.13 13.01 17.44
C VAL A 484 4.50 13.46 16.95
N ALA A 485 5.45 12.54 16.74
CA ALA A 485 6.84 12.87 16.41
C ALA A 485 6.99 13.75 15.15
N ASN A 486 6.15 13.55 14.14
CA ASN A 486 6.14 14.31 12.89
C ASN A 486 4.98 15.32 12.80
N ALA A 487 4.14 15.43 13.84
CA ALA A 487 3.07 16.43 13.86
C ALA A 487 3.65 17.85 13.80
N SER A 488 2.89 18.77 13.24
CA SER A 488 3.28 20.19 13.15
C SER A 488 2.06 21.10 13.24
N ALA A 489 2.25 22.33 13.68
CA ALA A 489 1.20 23.35 13.69
C ALA A 489 0.61 23.62 12.28
N SER A 490 1.32 23.26 11.23
CA SER A 490 0.87 23.30 9.84
C SER A 490 0.09 22.07 9.39
N GLY A 491 -0.07 21.04 10.25
CA GLY A 491 -0.88 19.87 9.96
C GLY A 491 -0.25 18.88 8.99
N ASN A 492 1.04 18.55 9.14
CA ASN A 492 1.67 17.49 8.35
C ASN A 492 0.96 16.16 8.59
N ALA A 493 0.59 15.47 7.52
CA ALA A 493 -0.10 14.19 7.59
C ALA A 493 0.90 13.03 7.70
N ASP A 494 0.79 12.21 8.76
CA ASP A 494 1.63 11.03 9.01
C ASP A 494 0.75 9.84 9.42
N GLY A 495 1.01 8.65 8.88
CA GLY A 495 0.26 7.44 9.19
C GLY A 495 0.27 7.05 10.65
N ARG A 496 1.38 7.32 11.35
CA ARG A 496 1.54 7.04 12.78
C ARG A 496 0.71 7.93 13.71
N PHE A 497 0.15 9.05 13.25
CA PHE A 497 -0.68 9.91 14.10
C PHE A 497 -1.85 9.12 14.67
N ALA A 498 -1.94 9.03 15.98
CA ALA A 498 -2.94 8.21 16.67
C ALA A 498 -4.29 8.92 16.81
N GLN A 499 -5.37 8.17 16.65
CA GLN A 499 -6.70 8.48 17.16
C GLN A 499 -6.90 7.69 18.45
N VAL A 500 -7.50 8.28 19.49
CA VAL A 500 -7.48 7.71 20.84
C VAL A 500 -8.87 7.58 21.43
N SER A 501 -9.02 6.63 22.36
CA SER A 501 -10.23 6.45 23.19
C SER A 501 -9.81 6.17 24.64
N GLY A 502 -10.66 6.58 25.60
CA GLY A 502 -10.42 6.35 27.03
C GLY A 502 -9.46 7.36 27.68
N MET A 503 -8.94 8.29 26.91
CA MET A 503 -7.98 9.28 27.40
C MET A 503 -8.02 10.59 26.59
N ARG A 504 -7.48 11.63 27.22
CA ARG A 504 -7.19 12.93 26.60
C ARG A 504 -5.69 13.18 26.61
N VAL A 505 -5.13 13.58 25.46
CA VAL A 505 -3.72 13.87 25.26
C VAL A 505 -3.53 15.31 24.81
N VAL A 506 -2.70 16.06 25.53
CA VAL A 506 -2.28 17.42 25.16
C VAL A 506 -0.80 17.36 24.78
N TYR A 507 -0.47 17.87 23.62
CA TYR A 507 0.90 17.93 23.10
C TYR A 507 1.23 19.32 22.56
N ASP A 508 2.49 19.57 22.25
CA ASP A 508 3.00 20.88 21.81
C ASP A 508 4.00 20.67 20.67
N THR A 509 3.57 20.96 19.44
CA THR A 509 4.41 20.80 18.24
C THR A 509 5.52 21.85 18.12
N THR A 510 5.60 22.83 19.02
CA THR A 510 6.75 23.75 19.12
C THR A 510 7.95 23.11 19.80
N ARG A 511 7.74 22.02 20.54
CA ARG A 511 8.81 21.27 21.24
C ARG A 511 9.53 20.29 20.31
N ALA A 512 10.71 19.87 20.74
CA ALA A 512 11.46 18.84 20.05
C ALA A 512 10.69 17.51 20.02
N SER A 513 10.88 16.72 18.98
CA SER A 513 10.35 15.34 18.93
C SER A 513 10.88 14.53 20.11
N GLY A 514 10.02 13.80 20.80
CA GLY A 514 10.30 13.07 22.04
C GLY A 514 10.07 13.87 23.32
N GLU A 515 9.70 15.16 23.22
CA GLU A 515 9.41 16.06 24.36
C GLU A 515 8.06 16.79 24.18
N ARG A 516 7.20 16.30 23.27
CA ARG A 516 5.97 16.99 22.85
C ARG A 516 4.80 16.76 23.76
N ILE A 517 4.71 15.61 24.42
CA ILE A 517 3.59 15.29 25.29
C ILE A 517 3.65 16.17 26.54
N VAL A 518 2.58 16.93 26.77
CA VAL A 518 2.43 17.86 27.89
C VAL A 518 1.55 17.26 28.98
N SER A 519 0.45 16.60 28.61
CA SER A 519 -0.48 15.99 29.57
C SER A 519 -1.16 14.78 28.97
N ILE A 520 -1.34 13.75 29.79
CA ILE A 520 -2.21 12.59 29.53
C ILE A 520 -3.12 12.40 30.73
N VAL A 521 -4.44 12.39 30.48
CA VAL A 521 -5.46 12.21 31.51
C VAL A 521 -6.44 11.13 31.01
N LEU A 522 -6.70 10.11 31.85
CA LEU A 522 -7.70 9.07 31.54
C LEU A 522 -9.13 9.63 31.73
N ASP A 523 -10.11 8.99 31.12
CA ASP A 523 -11.54 9.40 31.20
C ASP A 523 -12.08 9.38 32.65
N ASP A 524 -11.49 8.58 33.54
CA ASP A 524 -11.84 8.57 35.00
C ASP A 524 -11.23 9.75 35.79
N GLY A 525 -10.51 10.65 35.12
CA GLY A 525 -9.86 11.81 35.70
C GLY A 525 -8.45 11.55 36.25
N THR A 526 -7.91 10.34 36.10
CA THR A 526 -6.54 10.02 36.52
C THR A 526 -5.54 10.76 35.66
N VAL A 527 -4.66 11.56 36.27
CA VAL A 527 -3.58 12.27 35.56
C VAL A 527 -2.35 11.37 35.53
N LEU A 528 -1.92 10.97 34.34
CA LEU A 528 -0.71 10.14 34.13
C LEU A 528 0.53 11.00 33.87
N VAL A 529 0.36 12.05 33.04
CA VAL A 529 1.42 12.98 32.65
C VAL A 529 0.95 14.41 32.89
N GLN A 530 1.78 15.25 33.50
CA GLN A 530 1.50 16.66 33.74
C GLN A 530 2.76 17.49 33.50
N GLY A 531 2.67 18.55 32.71
CA GLY A 531 3.81 19.42 32.37
C GLY A 531 4.93 18.73 31.55
N GLY A 532 4.66 17.56 31.03
CA GLY A 532 5.62 16.70 30.32
C GLY A 532 6.27 15.64 31.21
N GLU A 533 6.00 15.64 32.52
CA GLU A 533 6.55 14.67 33.47
C GLU A 533 5.50 13.61 33.83
N VAL A 534 5.93 12.36 33.98
CA VAL A 534 5.08 11.28 34.48
C VAL A 534 4.84 11.50 35.96
N VAL A 535 3.57 11.54 36.39
CA VAL A 535 3.16 11.80 37.77
C VAL A 535 2.57 10.58 38.48
N ASP A 536 2.12 9.57 37.72
CA ASP A 536 1.63 8.28 38.25
C ASP A 536 2.08 7.13 37.36
N ASP A 537 3.26 6.57 37.62
CA ASP A 537 3.80 5.39 36.95
C ASP A 537 3.45 4.07 37.66
N ALA A 538 2.86 4.14 38.83
CA ALA A 538 2.48 2.95 39.61
C ALA A 538 1.16 2.35 39.11
N ARG A 539 0.34 3.13 38.41
CA ARG A 539 -0.94 2.67 37.88
C ARG A 539 -0.73 1.86 36.60
N SER A 540 -1.33 0.68 36.57
CA SER A 540 -1.45 -0.14 35.36
C SER A 540 -2.85 -0.01 34.80
N PHE A 541 -2.96 0.03 33.47
CA PHE A 541 -4.20 0.04 32.71
C PHE A 541 -4.06 -0.79 31.45
N SER A 542 -5.18 -1.22 30.89
CA SER A 542 -5.21 -2.04 29.67
C SER A 542 -5.32 -1.16 28.41
N LEU A 543 -4.72 -1.62 27.31
CA LEU A 543 -4.68 -0.90 26.05
C LEU A 543 -5.07 -1.82 24.89
N THR A 544 -5.92 -1.34 24.00
CA THR A 544 -6.23 -1.96 22.71
C THR A 544 -5.56 -1.21 21.57
N THR A 545 -4.98 -1.97 20.63
CA THR A 545 -4.55 -1.49 19.32
C THR A 545 -4.78 -2.58 18.28
N ILE A 546 -4.23 -2.42 17.06
CA ILE A 546 -4.24 -3.46 16.03
C ILE A 546 -2.90 -4.22 16.02
N ASP A 547 -2.93 -5.50 15.63
CA ASP A 547 -1.76 -6.36 15.50
C ASP A 547 -0.63 -5.74 14.67
N PHE A 548 -0.96 -5.02 13.61
CA PHE A 548 0.02 -4.27 12.82
C PHE A 548 0.85 -3.30 13.68
N THR A 549 0.22 -2.43 14.46
CA THR A 549 0.94 -1.48 15.33
C THR A 549 1.58 -2.17 16.53
N ALA A 550 0.93 -3.17 17.12
CA ALA A 550 1.47 -3.98 18.22
C ALA A 550 2.81 -4.63 17.82
N ASN A 551 2.93 -5.09 16.57
CA ASN A 551 4.14 -5.67 16.00
C ASN A 551 5.14 -4.65 15.44
N GLY A 552 4.94 -3.35 15.70
CA GLY A 552 5.88 -2.28 15.31
C GLY A 552 5.56 -1.60 13.99
N GLY A 553 4.41 -1.87 13.37
CA GLY A 553 3.93 -1.17 12.17
C GLY A 553 3.84 0.35 12.41
N ASP A 554 4.05 1.15 11.37
CA ASP A 554 4.24 2.61 11.44
C ASP A 554 5.37 3.04 12.40
N GLY A 555 6.27 2.11 12.78
CA GLY A 555 7.39 2.33 13.71
C GLY A 555 6.99 2.41 15.18
N TYR A 556 5.79 2.00 15.57
CA TYR A 556 5.35 2.04 16.98
C TYR A 556 6.27 1.23 17.89
N PRO A 557 6.83 1.83 18.96
CA PRO A 557 7.88 1.20 19.76
C PRO A 557 7.32 0.35 20.92
N PHE A 558 6.21 -0.37 20.75
CA PHE A 558 5.57 -1.14 21.82
C PHE A 558 6.53 -2.15 22.47
N ALA A 559 7.18 -2.98 21.65
CA ALA A 559 8.15 -3.98 22.15
C ALA A 559 9.36 -3.33 22.83
N ALA A 560 9.88 -2.22 22.27
CA ALA A 560 11.01 -1.49 22.86
C ALA A 560 10.63 -0.80 24.17
N ALA A 561 9.36 -0.42 24.34
CA ALA A 561 8.81 0.10 25.58
C ALA A 561 8.49 -1.01 26.60
N GLY A 562 8.67 -2.29 26.24
CA GLY A 562 8.36 -3.42 27.14
C GLY A 562 6.86 -3.66 27.32
N ILE A 563 6.05 -3.32 26.33
CA ILE A 563 4.61 -3.60 26.30
C ILE A 563 4.41 -4.96 25.60
N GLU A 564 3.78 -5.88 26.31
CA GLU A 564 3.45 -7.21 25.80
C GLU A 564 1.97 -7.27 25.47
N PHE A 565 1.64 -7.85 24.31
CA PHE A 565 0.28 -8.09 23.86
C PHE A 565 -0.08 -9.56 24.09
N GLU A 566 -1.29 -9.81 24.55
CA GLU A 566 -1.88 -11.14 24.56
C GLU A 566 -2.36 -11.41 23.14
N ASN A 567 -1.83 -12.48 22.50
CA ASN A 567 -2.24 -12.86 21.15
C ASN A 567 -3.76 -12.76 20.99
N ALA A 568 -4.16 -12.00 19.99
CA ALA A 568 -5.51 -11.58 19.62
C ALA A 568 -6.64 -12.23 20.42
N VAL A 569 -7.22 -11.48 21.33
CA VAL A 569 -8.47 -11.87 21.99
C VAL A 569 -9.52 -12.03 20.91
N SER A 570 -9.74 -13.25 20.46
CA SER A 570 -10.77 -13.62 19.51
C SER A 570 -10.62 -13.12 18.07
N SER A 571 -9.79 -13.41 17.23
CA SER A 571 -9.91 -13.34 15.72
C SER A 571 -10.82 -12.24 15.12
N ILE A 572 -11.15 -11.18 15.89
CA ILE A 572 -11.98 -10.05 15.44
C ILE A 572 -11.09 -9.05 14.72
N THR A 573 -11.43 -8.72 13.48
CA THR A 573 -10.77 -7.63 12.77
C THR A 573 -11.25 -6.28 13.28
N TYR A 574 -10.43 -5.24 13.13
CA TYR A 574 -10.81 -3.87 13.50
C TYR A 574 -12.03 -3.37 12.71
N GLN A 575 -12.27 -3.89 11.47
CA GLN A 575 -13.48 -3.63 10.71
C GLN A 575 -14.71 -4.27 11.38
N GLN A 576 -14.59 -5.53 11.82
CA GLN A 576 -15.67 -6.21 12.56
C GLN A 576 -15.95 -5.49 13.88
N ALA A 577 -14.91 -5.05 14.60
CA ALA A 577 -15.07 -4.25 15.82
C ALA A 577 -15.92 -2.99 15.58
N LEU A 578 -15.65 -2.26 14.48
CA LEU A 578 -16.44 -1.10 14.09
C LEU A 578 -17.89 -1.48 13.75
N GLN A 579 -18.09 -2.55 12.97
CA GLN A 579 -19.41 -3.03 12.58
C GLN A 579 -20.22 -3.45 13.82
N GLU A 580 -19.65 -4.26 14.71
CA GLU A 580 -20.29 -4.73 15.93
C GLU A 580 -20.62 -3.57 16.87
N TYR A 581 -19.72 -2.63 17.06
CA TYR A 581 -19.95 -1.45 17.89
C TYR A 581 -21.12 -0.58 17.38
N ILE A 582 -21.26 -0.43 16.05
CA ILE A 582 -22.38 0.29 15.45
C ILE A 582 -23.68 -0.47 15.70
N THR A 583 -23.71 -1.79 15.53
CA THR A 583 -24.94 -2.60 15.61
C THR A 583 -25.35 -2.98 17.02
N ASP A 584 -24.42 -3.07 17.98
CA ASP A 584 -24.69 -3.56 19.32
C ASP A 584 -25.61 -2.61 20.09
N ALA A 585 -26.79 -3.12 20.41
CA ALA A 585 -27.80 -2.47 21.24
C ALA A 585 -27.90 -3.08 22.66
N THR A 586 -27.07 -4.11 22.95
CA THR A 586 -27.24 -4.96 24.15
C THR A 586 -26.19 -4.71 25.22
N SER A 587 -24.99 -4.24 24.85
CA SER A 587 -23.90 -3.95 25.77
C SER A 587 -23.88 -2.47 26.18
N GLU A 588 -23.36 -2.20 27.37
CA GLU A 588 -23.09 -0.84 27.83
C GLU A 588 -22.02 -0.22 26.90
N GLY A 589 -22.41 0.77 26.10
CA GLY A 589 -21.51 1.51 25.24
C GLY A 589 -21.68 1.31 23.75
N GLY A 590 -22.33 0.25 23.27
CA GLY A 590 -22.71 0.06 21.87
C GLY A 590 -23.66 1.14 21.34
N LEU A 591 -23.79 1.29 20.02
CA LEU A 591 -24.52 2.40 19.42
C LEU A 591 -25.97 2.07 19.04
N GLY A 592 -26.35 0.79 18.99
CA GLY A 592 -27.72 0.37 18.62
C GLY A 592 -28.14 0.86 17.24
N GLY A 593 -27.23 1.01 16.31
CA GLY A 593 -27.47 1.47 14.94
C GLY A 593 -27.51 3.00 14.76
N VAL A 594 -27.20 3.81 15.79
CA VAL A 594 -27.28 5.28 15.70
C VAL A 594 -25.95 5.95 16.06
N ILE A 595 -25.33 6.59 15.08
CA ILE A 595 -24.13 7.42 15.27
C ILE A 595 -24.59 8.87 15.39
N SER A 596 -24.83 9.31 16.64
CA SER A 596 -25.45 10.61 16.91
C SER A 596 -24.45 11.77 16.82
N ALA A 597 -24.95 12.95 16.38
CA ALA A 597 -24.18 14.20 16.39
C ALA A 597 -23.74 14.63 17.80
N SER A 598 -24.48 14.25 18.84
CA SER A 598 -24.12 14.57 20.22
C SER A 598 -22.91 13.80 20.72
N ARG A 599 -22.63 12.62 20.18
CA ARG A 599 -21.47 11.77 20.56
C ARG A 599 -20.32 11.91 19.57
N TYR A 600 -20.61 12.04 18.27
CA TYR A 600 -19.62 12.07 17.20
C TYR A 600 -19.78 13.31 16.31
N GLY A 601 -20.01 14.48 16.92
CA GLY A 601 -20.00 15.77 16.22
C GLY A 601 -18.66 16.04 15.53
N VAL A 602 -18.64 17.04 14.66
CA VAL A 602 -17.39 17.42 13.96
C VAL A 602 -16.34 17.81 15.00
N ALA A 603 -15.19 17.14 14.97
CA ALA A 603 -14.04 17.50 15.79
C ALA A 603 -13.40 18.77 15.18
N ASP A 604 -13.13 19.75 16.03
CA ASP A 604 -12.40 20.99 15.69
C ASP A 604 -10.97 20.89 16.23
N PRO A 605 -9.91 20.92 15.41
CA PRO A 605 -8.53 20.89 15.89
C PRO A 605 -8.17 22.03 16.83
N LEU A 606 -8.98 23.10 16.83
CA LEU A 606 -8.80 24.25 17.73
C LEU A 606 -9.59 24.12 19.05
N ASP A 607 -10.39 23.07 19.21
CA ASP A 607 -11.17 22.86 20.44
C ASP A 607 -10.22 22.45 21.59
N PRO A 608 -10.07 23.29 22.64
CA PRO A 608 -9.24 22.93 23.78
C PRO A 608 -9.81 21.78 24.63
N ALA A 609 -11.02 21.32 24.37
CA ALA A 609 -11.66 20.18 25.05
C ALA A 609 -11.55 18.87 24.28
N GLY A 610 -10.93 18.85 23.11
CA GLY A 610 -10.73 17.67 22.29
C GLY A 610 -9.91 16.57 23.00
N ARG A 611 -9.98 15.34 22.47
CA ARG A 611 -9.16 14.21 22.96
C ARG A 611 -7.67 14.38 22.61
N LEU A 612 -7.38 15.04 21.47
CA LEU A 612 -6.02 15.31 20.98
C LEU A 612 -5.86 16.82 20.74
N VAL A 613 -5.08 17.48 21.58
CA VAL A 613 -4.97 18.95 21.56
C VAL A 613 -3.51 19.38 21.38
N ASP A 614 -3.23 20.12 20.29
CA ASP A 614 -1.92 20.77 20.05
C ASP A 614 -1.92 22.18 20.63
N LEU A 615 -1.08 22.43 21.61
CA LEU A 615 -0.94 23.76 22.24
C LEU A 615 -0.40 24.84 21.27
N ALA A 616 0.27 24.44 20.21
CA ALA A 616 0.76 25.39 19.20
C ALA A 616 -0.37 26.09 18.43
N ILE A 617 -1.55 25.44 18.33
CA ILE A 617 -2.70 25.96 17.56
C ILE A 617 -3.95 26.17 18.43
N SER A 618 -4.12 25.40 19.50
CA SER A 618 -5.24 25.49 20.44
C SER A 618 -4.72 25.63 21.87
N PRO A 619 -4.30 26.81 22.29
CA PRO A 619 -3.73 26.99 23.61
C PRO A 619 -4.78 26.73 24.71
N VAL A 620 -4.55 25.67 25.48
CA VAL A 620 -5.34 25.36 26.68
C VAL A 620 -4.98 26.37 27.78
N PRO A 621 -5.93 27.11 28.39
CA PRO A 621 -5.64 28.02 29.49
C PRO A 621 -4.95 27.28 30.65
N GLU A 622 -3.82 27.79 31.12
CA GLU A 622 -3.11 27.20 32.28
C GLU A 622 -4.03 27.10 33.49
N ALA A 623 -3.76 26.12 34.35
CA ALA A 623 -4.55 25.87 35.57
C ALA A 623 -4.70 27.11 36.44
N ASP A 624 -3.69 28.00 36.44
CA ASP A 624 -3.74 29.32 37.13
C ASP A 624 -4.79 30.26 36.53
N THR A 625 -5.03 30.19 35.23
CA THR A 625 -6.09 30.95 34.53
C THR A 625 -7.47 30.46 34.97
N TRP A 626 -7.69 29.15 35.08
CA TRP A 626 -8.92 28.57 35.62
C TRP A 626 -9.10 28.89 37.09
N ALA A 627 -8.04 28.82 37.88
CA ALA A 627 -8.06 29.20 39.31
C ALA A 627 -8.39 30.69 39.48
N MET A 628 -7.83 31.55 38.65
CA MET A 628 -8.15 32.99 38.64
C MET A 628 -9.59 33.26 38.21
N LEU A 629 -10.09 32.54 37.18
CA LEU A 629 -11.48 32.67 36.70
C LEU A 629 -12.48 32.21 37.77
N LEU A 630 -12.21 31.10 38.47
CA LEU A 630 -13.01 30.59 39.57
C LEU A 630 -12.92 31.52 40.80
N ALA A 631 -11.75 32.05 41.11
CA ALA A 631 -11.57 33.04 42.15
C ALA A 631 -12.33 34.35 41.83
N GLY A 632 -12.26 34.80 40.56
CA GLY A 632 -13.02 35.95 40.07
C GLY A 632 -14.53 35.75 40.15
N LEU A 633 -15.06 34.59 39.76
CA LEU A 633 -16.47 34.22 39.93
C LEU A 633 -16.89 34.10 41.37
N GLY A 634 -16.01 33.57 42.24
CA GLY A 634 -16.22 33.49 43.68
C GLY A 634 -16.30 34.88 44.33
N LEU A 635 -15.43 35.81 43.92
CA LEU A 635 -15.47 37.20 44.37
C LEU A 635 -16.73 37.95 43.89
N LEU A 636 -17.17 37.74 42.64
CA LEU A 636 -18.41 38.29 42.13
C LEU A 636 -19.62 37.74 42.85
N GLY A 637 -19.64 36.44 43.17
CA GLY A 637 -20.68 35.80 43.98
C GLY A 637 -20.73 36.33 45.42
N ALA A 638 -19.57 36.57 46.04
CA ALA A 638 -19.44 37.19 47.36
C ALA A 638 -19.88 38.66 47.35
N ALA A 639 -19.52 39.42 46.30
CA ALA A 639 -19.96 40.81 46.16
C ALA A 639 -21.47 40.93 45.92
N ALA A 640 -22.06 40.00 45.14
CA ALA A 640 -23.53 39.95 44.92
C ALA A 640 -24.28 39.58 46.20
N ARG A 641 -23.75 38.66 47.03
CA ARG A 641 -24.32 38.33 48.33
C ARG A 641 -24.25 39.50 49.32
N ARG A 642 -23.13 40.28 49.33
CA ARG A 642 -23.01 41.50 50.14
C ARG A 642 -23.99 42.60 49.73
N ARG A 643 -24.23 42.81 48.44
CA ARG A 643 -25.23 43.78 47.95
C ARG A 643 -26.65 43.40 48.37
N ASN A 644 -27.00 42.13 48.34
CA ASN A 644 -28.31 41.66 48.77
C ASN A 644 -28.49 41.68 50.28
N ALA A 645 -27.41 41.62 51.07
CA ALA A 645 -27.47 41.73 52.53
C ALA A 645 -27.49 43.16 53.06
N VAL A 646 -27.22 44.17 52.20
CA VAL A 646 -27.33 45.60 52.52
C VAL A 646 -28.67 46.21 52.05
N ALA A 647 -29.42 45.46 51.25
CA ALA A 647 -30.72 45.82 50.72
C ALA A 647 -31.93 45.15 51.43
N ALA A 648 -31.65 44.33 52.49
CA ALA A 648 -32.61 43.73 53.44
C ALA A 648 -32.38 44.38 54.82
#